data_8c843f4eb7362f755dad3eebe45c0fac
#
_entry.id   8c843f4eb7362f755dad3eebe45c0fac
#
_cell.length_a   1.000
_cell.length_b   1.000
_cell.length_c   1.000
_cell.angle_alpha   90.00
_cell.angle_beta   90.00
_cell.angle_gamma   90.00
#
_symmetry.space_group_name_H-M   'P 1'
#
loop_
_entity.id
_entity.type
_entity.pdbx_description
1 polymer ?
#
loop_
_entity_poly.entity_id
_entity_poly.type
_entity_poly.pdbx_seq_one_letter_code
_entity_poly.pdbx_strand_id
1 'polypeptide(L)'
;MSVLFFDIGATLADVSVAADGSMTFDPRPRVVEVLDSFAQVRKGIISNPGPGATARENAAAALEAAFGGRFADEALVHWGAKDSRAIFDGAVTSAGTESDDCVFVGEDPDERAFAREAGMRTAAHPVFTLAAVEGRPVHWARIEVPEDRNLAELEAVANLDEVVPVHVASDRLVLAMATARGVRAVEQSGFTADLRGQVEETSAFLVRDDRPVSVPEAFAQAPAVSRATAEATMRAAAAFAFVSAELAESRPTASSLGPAPGGVYIAAAAGLPVENVHIPGTRPGHIERLLPDPALLSRPGQARAEGFVAAFAPGAPSQETVDAVRAAVTPSAIRAHVARISGADPLVEGDPLTVRSRDASSADNERVVDALAGRFQELGLAVRRHAFTWRGHRLSNVEAELAVGASDGVVLVTAHLDSTGAEGEFFDSAGRPRPYDPVVDPAPGADDDGSGTAAVMATAECLSSMVASGRSPARSVRFVLFNAEEQGLVGSKAYARAAAATGDDIAGVLQMDMIAGFRGGTRTMEIHAGSVVPGPVAGGSDALADLVAQAGAAVAPDFTVQQLTGAADPAVGRSDHASFHERGWAAVAVSENFFDDTRPATGTRQYHRPGDTLLDIDHDTDYAASVARTVAVAALTLAGL
;
A
#
# COMPACT_ATOMS: atom_id res chain seq x y z
N MET A 1 -2.45 25.40 29.59
CA MET A 1 -1.70 25.62 28.31
C MET A 1 -1.54 24.27 27.65
N SER A 2 -1.95 24.16 26.40
CA SER A 2 -1.89 22.88 25.69
C SER A 2 -0.44 22.42 25.49
N VAL A 3 -0.23 21.09 25.57
CA VAL A 3 1.01 20.41 25.21
C VAL A 3 0.71 19.51 24.02
N LEU A 4 1.53 19.58 22.96
CA LEU A 4 1.32 18.85 21.73
C LEU A 4 2.29 17.66 21.67
N PHE A 5 1.79 16.47 21.47
CA PHE A 5 2.57 15.27 21.22
C PHE A 5 2.33 14.78 19.81
N PHE A 6 3.38 14.41 19.12
CA PHE A 6 3.31 13.91 17.75
C PHE A 6 3.89 12.49 17.66
N ASP A 7 3.26 11.65 16.88
CA ASP A 7 3.95 10.49 16.31
C ASP A 7 4.90 10.94 15.19
N ILE A 8 5.89 10.11 14.87
CA ILE A 8 6.86 10.37 13.80
C ILE A 8 6.42 9.71 12.50
N GLY A 9 6.39 8.38 12.51
CA GLY A 9 6.12 7.61 11.29
C GLY A 9 4.73 7.88 10.72
N ALA A 10 4.65 8.11 9.42
CA ALA A 10 3.41 8.45 8.71
C ALA A 10 2.71 9.74 9.19
N THR A 11 3.16 10.37 10.27
CA THR A 11 2.59 11.59 10.84
C THR A 11 3.49 12.80 10.57
N LEU A 12 4.68 12.85 11.19
CA LEU A 12 5.63 13.95 10.99
C LEU A 12 6.55 13.68 9.80
N ALA A 13 6.96 12.44 9.61
CA ALA A 13 7.94 12.06 8.60
C ALA A 13 7.67 10.67 8.04
N ASP A 14 8.14 10.45 6.83
CA ASP A 14 8.38 9.13 6.29
C ASP A 14 9.72 8.61 6.83
N VAL A 15 9.75 7.35 7.27
CA VAL A 15 10.87 6.79 8.04
C VAL A 15 11.57 5.72 7.23
N SER A 16 12.87 5.90 7.02
CA SER A 16 13.74 4.90 6.41
C SER A 16 14.82 4.45 7.39
N VAL A 17 15.10 3.16 7.40
CA VAL A 17 16.13 2.54 8.25
C VAL A 17 17.13 1.84 7.34
N ALA A 18 18.38 2.30 7.35
CA ALA A 18 19.45 1.71 6.58
C ALA A 18 19.94 0.39 7.21
N ALA A 19 20.75 -0.35 6.47
CA ALA A 19 21.29 -1.64 6.89
C ALA A 19 22.14 -1.58 8.18
N ASP A 20 22.78 -0.46 8.46
CA ASP A 20 23.56 -0.22 9.67
C ASP A 20 22.71 0.24 10.86
N GLY A 21 21.38 0.33 10.67
CA GLY A 21 20.42 0.80 11.66
C GLY A 21 20.30 2.33 11.76
N SER A 22 21.05 3.09 10.96
CA SER A 22 20.85 4.54 10.87
C SER A 22 19.46 4.86 10.31
N MET A 23 18.85 5.95 10.82
CA MET A 23 17.49 6.35 10.44
C MET A 23 17.52 7.69 9.73
N THR A 24 16.65 7.81 8.73
CA THR A 24 16.34 9.07 8.06
C THR A 24 14.86 9.37 8.25
N PHE A 25 14.56 10.60 8.65
CA PHE A 25 13.21 11.12 8.74
C PHE A 25 13.03 12.18 7.68
N ASP A 26 12.22 11.89 6.67
CA ASP A 26 11.88 12.83 5.60
C ASP A 26 10.58 13.56 5.99
N PRO A 27 10.62 14.87 6.34
CA PRO A 27 9.45 15.60 6.80
C PRO A 27 8.33 15.58 5.74
N ARG A 28 7.12 15.24 6.17
CA ARG A 28 5.96 15.23 5.29
C ARG A 28 5.49 16.65 4.93
N PRO A 29 4.77 16.82 3.81
CA PRO A 29 4.28 18.12 3.37
C PRO A 29 3.54 18.88 4.47
N ARG A 30 3.76 20.18 4.58
CA ARG A 30 3.18 21.12 5.55
C ARG A 30 3.53 20.88 7.02
N VAL A 31 4.23 19.80 7.37
CA VAL A 31 4.54 19.48 8.79
C VAL A 31 5.40 20.57 9.44
N VAL A 32 6.48 21.00 8.79
CA VAL A 32 7.37 22.03 9.32
C VAL A 32 6.64 23.35 9.55
N GLU A 33 5.78 23.76 8.62
CA GLU A 33 4.94 24.95 8.73
C GLU A 33 3.98 24.86 9.92
N VAL A 34 3.35 23.69 10.11
CA VAL A 34 2.47 23.44 11.26
C VAL A 34 3.26 23.54 12.56
N LEU A 35 4.43 22.88 12.67
CA LEU A 35 5.26 22.94 13.87
C LEU A 35 5.72 24.36 14.20
N ASP A 36 6.04 25.18 13.19
CA ASP A 36 6.45 26.57 13.33
C ASP A 36 5.28 27.47 13.74
N SER A 37 4.05 27.18 13.29
CA SER A 37 2.85 27.91 13.75
C SER A 37 2.60 27.75 15.26
N PHE A 38 3.11 26.69 15.87
CA PHE A 38 3.09 26.40 17.30
C PHE A 38 4.44 26.63 17.99
N ALA A 39 5.29 27.55 17.50
CA ALA A 39 6.64 27.78 18.04
C ALA A 39 6.67 28.03 19.55
N GLN A 40 5.64 28.68 20.13
CA GLN A 40 5.55 29.02 21.55
C GLN A 40 4.83 27.96 22.40
N VAL A 41 4.38 26.85 21.78
CA VAL A 41 3.68 25.75 22.47
C VAL A 41 4.69 24.65 22.76
N ARG A 42 4.63 24.05 23.96
CA ARG A 42 5.45 22.88 24.29
C ARG A 42 5.07 21.72 23.39
N LYS A 43 6.09 21.08 22.81
CA LYS A 43 5.95 19.97 21.88
C LYS A 43 6.77 18.78 22.35
N GLY A 44 6.23 17.59 22.19
CA GLY A 44 6.87 16.32 22.50
C GLY A 44 6.61 15.26 21.43
N ILE A 45 7.19 14.12 21.63
CA ILE A 45 7.08 12.94 20.75
C ILE A 45 6.53 11.76 21.55
N ILE A 46 5.63 11.00 20.93
CA ILE A 46 5.24 9.66 21.38
C ILE A 46 5.39 8.75 20.16
N SER A 47 6.47 7.97 20.08
CA SER A 47 6.75 7.17 18.89
C SER A 47 7.50 5.87 19.21
N ASN A 48 7.29 4.85 18.37
CA ASN A 48 8.00 3.58 18.46
C ASN A 48 9.29 3.66 17.62
N PRO A 49 10.48 3.63 18.25
CA PRO A 49 11.75 3.72 17.52
C PRO A 49 12.07 2.44 16.73
N GLY A 50 11.30 1.37 16.92
CA GLY A 50 11.57 0.05 16.35
C GLY A 50 12.51 -0.80 17.20
N PRO A 51 12.83 -2.02 16.73
CA PRO A 51 13.70 -2.95 17.43
C PRO A 51 15.19 -2.53 17.33
N GLY A 52 16.00 -3.04 18.26
CA GLY A 52 17.45 -2.85 18.27
C GLY A 52 17.96 -2.02 19.45
N ALA A 53 19.16 -2.33 19.91
CA ALA A 53 19.77 -1.70 21.08
C ALA A 53 20.03 -0.20 20.91
N THR A 54 20.31 0.24 19.67
CA THR A 54 20.61 1.63 19.31
C THR A 54 19.42 2.36 18.68
N ALA A 55 18.26 1.71 18.55
CA ALA A 55 17.11 2.26 17.82
C ALA A 55 16.66 3.63 18.37
N ARG A 56 16.65 3.81 19.71
CA ARG A 56 16.29 5.08 20.34
C ARG A 56 17.31 6.19 20.05
N GLU A 57 18.59 5.87 20.08
CA GLU A 57 19.67 6.82 19.80
C GLU A 57 19.61 7.26 18.33
N ASN A 58 19.43 6.30 17.42
CA ASN A 58 19.31 6.57 15.98
C ASN A 58 18.06 7.40 15.68
N ALA A 59 16.92 7.08 16.30
CA ALA A 59 15.68 7.85 16.16
C ALA A 59 15.81 9.28 16.71
N ALA A 60 16.47 9.45 17.85
CA ALA A 60 16.72 10.78 18.42
C ALA A 60 17.63 11.62 17.54
N ALA A 61 18.69 11.02 16.97
CA ALA A 61 19.58 11.68 16.03
C ALA A 61 18.84 12.09 14.73
N ALA A 62 18.02 11.22 14.19
CA ALA A 62 17.21 11.52 13.01
C ALA A 62 16.16 12.60 13.27
N LEU A 63 15.54 12.61 14.47
CA LEU A 63 14.59 13.64 14.90
C LEU A 63 15.25 15.03 14.94
N GLU A 64 16.44 15.11 15.53
CA GLU A 64 17.20 16.37 15.57
C GLU A 64 17.63 16.81 14.17
N ALA A 65 18.07 15.89 13.33
CA ALA A 65 18.48 16.20 11.95
C ALA A 65 17.31 16.74 11.10
N ALA A 66 16.11 16.13 11.23
CA ALA A 66 14.95 16.48 10.42
C ALA A 66 14.21 17.74 10.92
N PHE A 67 14.14 17.95 12.25
CA PHE A 67 13.27 18.96 12.84
C PHE A 67 14.02 19.99 13.69
N GLY A 68 15.34 19.83 13.90
CA GLY A 68 16.13 20.69 14.76
C GLY A 68 15.59 20.75 16.19
N GLY A 69 15.89 21.82 16.92
CA GLY A 69 15.48 21.98 18.33
C GLY A 69 13.96 22.16 18.57
N ARG A 70 13.08 21.79 17.61
CA ARG A 70 11.61 21.92 17.79
C ARG A 70 11.04 21.00 18.87
N PHE A 71 11.79 19.94 19.23
CA PHE A 71 11.46 18.97 20.27
C PHE A 71 12.52 18.94 21.38
N ALA A 72 13.03 20.10 21.78
CA ALA A 72 14.15 20.25 22.72
C ALA A 72 13.82 19.87 24.18
N ASP A 73 12.54 19.73 24.56
CA ASP A 73 12.14 19.30 25.90
C ASP A 73 12.20 17.76 25.98
N GLU A 74 13.37 17.22 26.34
CA GLU A 74 13.60 15.76 26.43
C GLU A 74 12.60 15.06 27.36
N ALA A 75 12.04 15.75 28.36
CA ALA A 75 11.04 15.18 29.26
C ALA A 75 9.71 14.86 28.55
N LEU A 76 9.47 15.45 27.38
CA LEU A 76 8.30 15.22 26.55
C LEU A 76 8.56 14.24 25.39
N VAL A 77 9.74 13.62 25.32
CA VAL A 77 10.06 12.64 24.28
C VAL A 77 9.91 11.22 24.83
N HIS A 78 8.88 10.52 24.38
CA HIS A 78 8.52 9.18 24.83
C HIS A 78 8.72 8.17 23.73
N TRP A 79 9.71 7.28 23.92
CA TRP A 79 10.01 6.18 23.01
C TRP A 79 9.44 4.86 23.54
N GLY A 80 8.56 4.21 22.79
CA GLY A 80 8.01 2.91 23.14
C GLY A 80 6.88 2.46 22.24
N ALA A 81 6.41 1.24 22.44
CA ALA A 81 5.23 0.72 21.77
C ALA A 81 3.99 1.54 22.18
N LYS A 82 3.08 1.72 21.24
CA LYS A 82 1.82 2.48 21.41
C LYS A 82 0.61 1.52 21.34
N ASP A 83 0.79 0.32 21.90
CA ASP A 83 -0.17 -0.79 21.92
C ASP A 83 -1.13 -0.76 23.13
N SER A 84 -1.02 0.27 23.94
CA SER A 84 -1.85 0.49 25.12
C SER A 84 -1.79 1.95 25.57
N ARG A 85 -2.70 2.34 26.48
CA ARG A 85 -2.72 3.69 27.05
C ARG A 85 -1.47 4.04 27.89
N ALA A 86 -0.63 3.07 28.27
CA ALA A 86 0.43 3.29 29.26
C ALA A 86 1.46 4.36 28.87
N ILE A 87 1.89 4.40 27.60
CA ILE A 87 2.85 5.40 27.12
C ILE A 87 2.21 6.79 27.10
N PHE A 88 0.91 6.90 26.80
CA PHE A 88 0.16 8.15 26.80
C PHE A 88 -0.07 8.69 28.20
N ASP A 89 -0.40 7.82 29.19
CA ASP A 89 -0.47 8.20 30.61
C ASP A 89 0.89 8.75 31.11
N GLY A 90 2.00 8.14 30.68
CA GLY A 90 3.35 8.62 30.96
C GLY A 90 3.60 10.00 30.37
N ALA A 91 3.17 10.25 29.15
CA ALA A 91 3.29 11.54 28.46
C ALA A 91 2.47 12.65 29.15
N VAL A 92 1.23 12.35 29.56
CA VAL A 92 0.39 13.27 30.33
C VAL A 92 1.05 13.63 31.66
N THR A 93 1.62 12.63 32.37
CA THR A 93 2.35 12.85 33.61
C THR A 93 3.55 13.77 33.43
N SER A 94 4.34 13.54 32.37
CA SER A 94 5.52 14.37 32.04
C SER A 94 5.14 15.78 31.59
N ALA A 95 3.99 15.95 30.97
CA ALA A 95 3.46 17.26 30.56
C ALA A 95 3.18 18.15 31.79
N GLY A 96 2.81 17.56 32.93
CA GLY A 96 2.50 18.28 34.16
C GLY A 96 1.26 19.17 34.05
N THR A 97 0.29 18.78 33.21
CA THR A 97 -0.98 19.47 33.00
C THR A 97 -2.14 18.48 32.99
N GLU A 98 -3.37 18.96 32.88
CA GLU A 98 -4.53 18.08 32.75
C GLU A 98 -4.49 17.33 31.41
N SER A 99 -5.03 16.11 31.40
CA SER A 99 -4.97 15.26 30.20
C SER A 99 -5.68 15.86 28.98
N ASP A 100 -6.77 16.61 29.19
CA ASP A 100 -7.52 17.31 28.13
C ASP A 100 -6.81 18.55 27.60
N ASP A 101 -5.75 19.03 28.27
CA ASP A 101 -4.81 20.03 27.76
C ASP A 101 -3.70 19.39 26.89
N CYS A 102 -3.60 18.06 26.85
CA CYS A 102 -2.67 17.34 26.01
C CYS A 102 -3.36 16.94 24.67
N VAL A 103 -2.64 17.13 23.56
CA VAL A 103 -3.11 16.74 22.22
C VAL A 103 -2.13 15.74 21.64
N PHE A 104 -2.61 14.57 21.23
CA PHE A 104 -1.83 13.60 20.44
C PHE A 104 -2.19 13.69 18.96
N VAL A 105 -1.18 13.85 18.12
CA VAL A 105 -1.31 13.89 16.65
C VAL A 105 -0.69 12.63 16.09
N GLY A 106 -1.51 11.77 15.49
CA GLY A 106 -1.07 10.49 14.92
C GLY A 106 -2.03 9.98 13.84
N GLU A 107 -1.49 9.43 12.76
CA GLU A 107 -2.29 8.93 11.63
C GLU A 107 -3.05 7.63 11.99
N ASP A 108 -2.45 6.78 12.82
CA ASP A 108 -3.03 5.49 13.19
C ASP A 108 -4.23 5.66 14.16
N PRO A 109 -5.43 5.13 13.84
CA PRO A 109 -6.62 5.30 14.68
C PRO A 109 -6.56 4.47 15.97
N ASP A 110 -5.87 3.33 16.00
CA ASP A 110 -5.74 2.51 17.20
C ASP A 110 -4.89 3.25 18.25
N GLU A 111 -3.81 3.92 17.81
CA GLU A 111 -2.99 4.76 18.70
C GLU A 111 -3.79 5.97 19.22
N ARG A 112 -4.61 6.61 18.37
CA ARG A 112 -5.49 7.70 18.81
C ARG A 112 -6.53 7.23 19.81
N ALA A 113 -7.04 5.99 19.67
CA ALA A 113 -7.96 5.41 20.64
C ALA A 113 -7.30 5.28 22.01
N PHE A 114 -6.06 4.76 22.10
CA PHE A 114 -5.31 4.68 23.36
C PHE A 114 -4.98 6.05 23.95
N ALA A 115 -4.65 7.05 23.12
CA ALA A 115 -4.44 8.43 23.58
C ALA A 115 -5.73 9.03 24.19
N ARG A 116 -6.89 8.75 23.60
CA ARG A 116 -8.18 9.17 24.13
C ARG A 116 -8.54 8.47 25.45
N GLU A 117 -8.25 7.17 25.54
CA GLU A 117 -8.39 6.44 26.82
C GLU A 117 -7.54 7.06 27.94
N ALA A 118 -6.39 7.63 27.61
CA ALA A 118 -5.56 8.41 28.53
C ALA A 118 -6.09 9.82 28.80
N GLY A 119 -7.21 10.22 28.18
CA GLY A 119 -7.86 11.53 28.35
C GLY A 119 -7.31 12.64 27.45
N MET A 120 -6.43 12.35 26.51
CA MET A 120 -5.89 13.32 25.56
C MET A 120 -6.90 13.65 24.46
N ARG A 121 -6.81 14.84 23.88
CA ARG A 121 -7.43 15.15 22.58
C ARG A 121 -6.58 14.57 21.46
N THR A 122 -7.19 14.30 20.32
CA THR A 122 -6.48 13.66 19.20
C THR A 122 -6.68 14.40 17.88
N ALA A 123 -5.68 14.31 17.00
CA ALA A 123 -5.77 14.76 15.61
C ALA A 123 -5.23 13.65 14.68
N ALA A 124 -5.92 13.41 13.58
CA ALA A 124 -5.56 12.37 12.61
C ALA A 124 -4.45 12.78 11.62
N HIS A 125 -4.10 14.06 11.58
CA HIS A 125 -3.06 14.59 10.71
C HIS A 125 -2.56 15.93 11.26
N PRO A 126 -1.28 16.32 11.09
CA PRO A 126 -0.73 17.58 11.61
C PRO A 126 -1.52 18.83 11.22
N VAL A 127 -2.09 18.88 10.03
CA VAL A 127 -2.96 19.99 9.56
C VAL A 127 -4.14 20.26 10.50
N PHE A 128 -4.61 19.27 11.25
CA PHE A 128 -5.72 19.40 12.18
C PHE A 128 -5.32 19.68 13.64
N THR A 129 -4.03 19.92 13.90
CA THR A 129 -3.53 20.21 15.26
C THR A 129 -4.27 21.37 15.90
N LEU A 130 -4.47 22.49 15.17
CA LEU A 130 -5.21 23.65 15.70
C LEU A 130 -6.67 23.31 15.99
N ALA A 131 -7.30 22.53 15.12
CA ALA A 131 -8.68 22.10 15.34
C ALA A 131 -8.81 21.27 16.63
N ALA A 132 -7.87 20.35 16.88
CA ALA A 132 -7.84 19.55 18.11
C ALA A 132 -7.60 20.41 19.36
N VAL A 133 -6.68 21.38 19.31
CA VAL A 133 -6.46 22.35 20.40
C VAL A 133 -7.72 23.15 20.73
N GLU A 134 -8.48 23.56 19.72
CA GLU A 134 -9.71 24.31 19.85
C GLU A 134 -10.96 23.42 20.11
N GLY A 135 -10.82 22.11 20.11
CA GLY A 135 -11.94 21.16 20.27
C GLY A 135 -12.89 21.15 19.08
N ARG A 136 -12.43 21.49 17.88
CA ARG A 136 -13.21 21.45 16.65
C ARG A 136 -13.13 20.07 16.01
N PRO A 137 -14.27 19.47 15.63
CA PRO A 137 -14.28 18.14 15.02
C PRO A 137 -13.74 18.17 13.59
N VAL A 138 -13.07 17.07 13.20
CA VAL A 138 -12.71 16.74 11.83
C VAL A 138 -13.69 15.70 11.31
N HIS A 139 -14.11 15.84 10.06
CA HIS A 139 -15.09 14.98 9.43
C HIS A 139 -14.54 14.37 8.15
N TRP A 140 -15.04 13.22 7.79
CA TRP A 140 -14.98 12.72 6.42
C TRP A 140 -15.82 13.64 5.55
N ALA A 141 -15.28 14.03 4.40
CA ALA A 141 -15.95 14.93 3.45
C ALA A 141 -15.87 14.34 2.04
N ARG A 142 -17.00 14.34 1.35
CA ARG A 142 -17.06 14.07 -0.09
C ARG A 142 -17.03 15.40 -0.81
N ILE A 143 -16.06 15.60 -1.68
CA ILE A 143 -15.89 16.82 -2.46
C ILE A 143 -16.16 16.51 -3.92
N GLU A 144 -17.19 17.15 -4.49
CA GLU A 144 -17.50 17.08 -5.90
C GLU A 144 -16.82 18.24 -6.63
N VAL A 145 -16.13 17.90 -7.74
CA VAL A 145 -15.42 18.84 -8.60
C VAL A 145 -16.35 19.15 -9.79
N PRO A 146 -16.90 20.39 -9.90
CA PRO A 146 -17.75 20.78 -11.01
C PRO A 146 -17.04 20.73 -12.36
N GLU A 147 -17.81 20.74 -13.47
CA GLU A 147 -17.23 20.65 -14.83
C GLU A 147 -16.31 21.83 -15.19
N ASP A 148 -16.56 23.00 -14.62
CA ASP A 148 -15.75 24.21 -14.79
C ASP A 148 -14.58 24.33 -13.81
N ARG A 149 -14.31 23.31 -13.01
CA ARG A 149 -13.22 23.21 -12.04
C ARG A 149 -12.35 21.97 -12.29
N ASN A 150 -11.19 21.95 -11.64
CA ASN A 150 -10.25 20.82 -11.74
C ASN A 150 -9.57 20.52 -10.39
N LEU A 151 -8.83 19.40 -10.33
CA LEU A 151 -8.15 18.95 -9.12
C LEU A 151 -7.03 19.89 -8.67
N ALA A 152 -6.32 20.57 -9.58
CA ALA A 152 -5.26 21.50 -9.22
C ALA A 152 -5.81 22.75 -8.48
N GLU A 153 -7.01 23.21 -8.84
CA GLU A 153 -7.69 24.27 -8.10
C GLU A 153 -8.11 23.79 -6.71
N LEU A 154 -8.57 22.54 -6.57
CA LEU A 154 -8.86 21.95 -5.27
C LEU A 154 -7.59 21.77 -4.43
N GLU A 155 -6.49 21.36 -5.04
CA GLU A 155 -5.18 21.27 -4.40
C GLU A 155 -4.75 22.62 -3.78
N ALA A 156 -4.89 23.70 -4.54
CA ALA A 156 -4.57 25.05 -4.05
C ALA A 156 -5.36 25.42 -2.77
N VAL A 157 -6.63 25.02 -2.68
CA VAL A 157 -7.45 25.20 -1.47
C VAL A 157 -6.98 24.27 -0.35
N ALA A 158 -6.76 22.99 -0.64
CA ALA A 158 -6.34 22.01 0.36
C ALA A 158 -4.98 22.35 0.98
N ASN A 159 -4.06 22.94 0.19
CA ASN A 159 -2.75 23.37 0.66
C ASN A 159 -2.76 24.57 1.61
N LEU A 160 -3.84 25.33 1.66
CA LEU A 160 -3.97 26.53 2.50
C LEU A 160 -4.89 26.33 3.71
N ASP A 161 -5.79 25.37 3.64
CA ASP A 161 -6.86 25.18 4.62
C ASP A 161 -6.80 23.79 5.31
N GLU A 162 -7.75 23.56 6.22
CA GLU A 162 -7.88 22.35 7.02
C GLU A 162 -8.64 21.24 6.20
N VAL A 163 -8.01 20.84 5.10
CA VAL A 163 -8.48 19.78 4.19
C VAL A 163 -7.32 18.86 3.84
N VAL A 164 -7.51 17.54 3.94
CA VAL A 164 -6.51 16.54 3.56
C VAL A 164 -7.18 15.48 2.72
N PRO A 165 -6.81 15.33 1.43
CA PRO A 165 -7.31 14.26 0.56
C PRO A 165 -6.95 12.88 1.11
N VAL A 166 -7.83 11.92 0.83
CA VAL A 166 -7.67 10.53 1.25
C VAL A 166 -7.81 9.58 0.06
N HIS A 167 -8.65 9.93 -0.91
CA HIS A 167 -8.79 9.19 -2.16
C HIS A 167 -9.36 10.08 -3.27
N VAL A 168 -8.79 9.98 -4.46
CA VAL A 168 -9.29 10.63 -5.68
C VAL A 168 -9.99 9.57 -6.52
N ALA A 169 -11.31 9.45 -6.34
CA ALA A 169 -12.13 8.46 -7.02
C ALA A 169 -12.23 8.70 -8.54
N SER A 170 -12.17 9.95 -8.92
CA SER A 170 -12.14 10.44 -10.31
C SER A 170 -11.77 11.92 -10.31
N ASP A 171 -11.60 12.50 -11.47
CA ASP A 171 -11.39 13.96 -11.60
C ASP A 171 -12.60 14.78 -11.12
N ARG A 172 -13.69 14.11 -10.71
CA ARG A 172 -14.96 14.72 -10.26
C ARG A 172 -15.34 14.41 -8.83
N LEU A 173 -14.64 13.50 -8.16
CA LEU A 173 -14.99 13.07 -6.81
C LEU A 173 -13.73 12.79 -5.98
N VAL A 174 -13.61 13.47 -4.85
CA VAL A 174 -12.55 13.29 -3.87
C VAL A 174 -13.16 12.96 -2.51
N LEU A 175 -12.65 11.94 -1.83
CA LEU A 175 -12.85 11.73 -0.40
C LEU A 175 -11.71 12.41 0.36
N ALA A 176 -12.04 13.19 1.39
CA ALA A 176 -11.08 13.94 2.17
C ALA A 176 -11.44 13.91 3.67
N MET A 177 -10.50 14.28 4.51
CA MET A 177 -10.75 14.75 5.86
C MET A 177 -10.82 16.29 5.84
N ALA A 178 -11.78 16.88 6.54
CA ALA A 178 -11.91 18.33 6.62
C ALA A 178 -12.58 18.77 7.92
N THR A 179 -12.22 19.98 8.39
CA THR A 179 -13.02 20.69 9.40
C THR A 179 -14.16 21.46 8.72
N ALA A 180 -15.12 21.93 9.51
CA ALA A 180 -16.16 22.83 8.99
C ALA A 180 -15.59 24.13 8.39
N ARG A 181 -14.39 24.56 8.82
CA ARG A 181 -13.65 25.68 8.21
C ARG A 181 -13.13 25.31 6.83
N GLY A 182 -12.46 24.16 6.72
CA GLY A 182 -11.95 23.65 5.45
C GLY A 182 -13.06 23.44 4.42
N VAL A 183 -14.22 22.89 4.84
CA VAL A 183 -15.41 22.75 3.96
C VAL A 183 -15.88 24.08 3.43
N ARG A 184 -16.00 25.10 4.28
CA ARG A 184 -16.38 26.46 3.81
C ARG A 184 -15.38 27.03 2.81
N ALA A 185 -14.08 26.80 2.98
CA ALA A 185 -13.08 27.25 2.02
C ALA A 185 -13.25 26.56 0.65
N VAL A 186 -13.50 25.26 0.67
CA VAL A 186 -13.79 24.46 -0.53
C VAL A 186 -15.05 24.99 -1.24
N GLU A 187 -16.14 25.22 -0.51
CA GLU A 187 -17.39 25.74 -1.07
C GLU A 187 -17.26 27.17 -1.62
N GLN A 188 -16.54 28.04 -0.91
CA GLN A 188 -16.24 29.41 -1.35
C GLN A 188 -15.41 29.44 -2.64
N SER A 189 -14.62 28.40 -2.88
CA SER A 189 -13.82 28.23 -4.09
C SER A 189 -14.60 27.57 -5.24
N GLY A 190 -15.91 27.34 -5.07
CA GLY A 190 -16.81 26.87 -6.11
C GLY A 190 -16.92 25.35 -6.24
N PHE A 191 -16.45 24.59 -5.25
CA PHE A 191 -16.67 23.14 -5.16
C PHE A 191 -17.91 22.83 -4.31
N THR A 192 -18.42 21.61 -4.41
CA THR A 192 -19.45 21.13 -3.49
C THR A 192 -18.86 20.17 -2.50
N ALA A 193 -19.12 20.35 -1.21
CA ALA A 193 -18.63 19.46 -0.17
C ALA A 193 -19.76 18.97 0.73
N ASP A 194 -19.78 17.68 1.01
CA ASP A 194 -20.78 17.02 1.84
C ASP A 194 -20.08 16.33 3.02
N LEU A 195 -20.33 16.82 4.23
CA LEU A 195 -19.81 16.25 5.47
C LEU A 195 -20.51 14.91 5.77
N ARG A 196 -19.71 13.93 6.12
CA ARG A 196 -20.12 12.60 6.58
C ARG A 196 -19.78 12.42 8.07
N GLY A 197 -19.54 11.22 8.53
CA GLY A 197 -19.18 10.96 9.93
C GLY A 197 -17.93 11.68 10.40
N GLN A 198 -17.70 11.73 11.71
CA GLN A 198 -16.46 12.25 12.28
C GLN A 198 -15.32 11.28 12.04
N VAL A 199 -14.10 11.84 11.88
CA VAL A 199 -12.88 11.05 11.68
C VAL A 199 -12.49 10.33 12.97
N GLU A 200 -12.45 11.05 14.10
CA GLU A 200 -12.06 10.51 15.44
C GLU A 200 -11.03 9.36 15.36
N GLU A 201 -11.38 8.19 15.91
CA GLU A 201 -10.58 6.95 15.88
C GLU A 201 -11.08 6.00 14.78
N THR A 202 -11.34 6.53 13.57
CA THR A 202 -11.76 5.71 12.43
C THR A 202 -10.74 5.75 11.30
N SER A 203 -10.69 4.64 10.53
CA SER A 203 -10.04 4.56 9.22
C SER A 203 -11.07 4.56 8.11
N ALA A 204 -10.71 5.09 6.94
CA ALA A 204 -11.53 4.97 5.75
C ALA A 204 -11.07 3.78 4.88
N PHE A 205 -12.04 3.10 4.31
CA PHE A 205 -11.85 2.00 3.37
C PHE A 205 -12.70 2.20 2.12
N LEU A 206 -12.19 1.76 0.99
CA LEU A 206 -12.96 1.50 -0.21
C LEU A 206 -13.25 0.00 -0.27
N VAL A 207 -14.52 -0.36 -0.27
CA VAL A 207 -14.98 -1.74 -0.43
C VAL A 207 -15.62 -1.86 -1.80
N ARG A 208 -15.01 -2.66 -2.68
CA ARG A 208 -15.51 -2.94 -4.03
C ARG A 208 -16.47 -4.12 -3.99
N ASP A 209 -17.55 -4.05 -4.77
CA ASP A 209 -18.51 -5.13 -4.90
C ASP A 209 -18.95 -5.24 -6.37
N ASP A 210 -18.43 -6.26 -7.05
CA ASP A 210 -18.70 -6.49 -8.48
C ASP A 210 -19.98 -7.26 -8.73
N ARG A 211 -20.68 -7.71 -7.68
CA ARG A 211 -21.90 -8.47 -7.82
C ARG A 211 -22.97 -7.64 -8.55
N PRO A 212 -23.75 -8.25 -9.42
CA PRO A 212 -24.82 -7.55 -10.12
C PRO A 212 -25.87 -7.05 -9.12
N VAL A 213 -26.28 -5.79 -9.27
CA VAL A 213 -27.35 -5.20 -8.48
C VAL A 213 -28.60 -5.02 -9.34
N SER A 214 -29.77 -5.37 -8.79
CA SER A 214 -31.05 -5.17 -9.47
C SER A 214 -31.55 -3.75 -9.26
N VAL A 215 -31.55 -2.95 -10.30
CA VAL A 215 -32.13 -1.60 -10.26
C VAL A 215 -33.64 -1.70 -10.35
N PRO A 216 -34.44 -1.02 -9.49
CA PRO A 216 -35.90 -1.06 -9.55
C PRO A 216 -36.43 -0.64 -10.91
N GLU A 217 -37.53 -1.27 -11.34
CA GLU A 217 -38.16 -1.03 -12.64
C GLU A 217 -38.50 0.45 -12.88
N ALA A 218 -38.81 1.20 -11.81
CA ALA A 218 -39.01 2.64 -11.85
C ALA A 218 -37.85 3.43 -12.47
N PHE A 219 -36.61 2.91 -12.40
CA PHE A 219 -35.42 3.51 -12.99
C PHE A 219 -35.06 2.92 -14.37
N ALA A 220 -35.72 1.85 -14.81
CA ALA A 220 -35.40 1.19 -16.08
C ALA A 220 -35.56 2.14 -17.29
N GLN A 221 -36.47 3.09 -17.21
CA GLN A 221 -36.73 4.11 -18.24
C GLN A 221 -36.15 5.48 -17.90
N ALA A 222 -35.43 5.62 -16.79
CA ALA A 222 -34.82 6.87 -16.40
C ALA A 222 -33.64 7.22 -17.33
N PRO A 223 -33.24 8.51 -17.42
CA PRO A 223 -32.01 8.90 -18.10
C PRO A 223 -30.80 8.09 -17.61
N ALA A 224 -29.84 7.85 -18.49
CA ALA A 224 -28.68 7.01 -18.18
C ALA A 224 -27.93 7.44 -16.90
N VAL A 225 -27.76 8.74 -16.67
CA VAL A 225 -27.12 9.30 -15.47
C VAL A 225 -27.92 8.93 -14.21
N SER A 226 -29.24 9.09 -14.21
CA SER A 226 -30.09 8.76 -13.05
C SER A 226 -30.08 7.26 -12.74
N ARG A 227 -30.01 6.42 -13.78
CA ARG A 227 -29.89 4.97 -13.62
C ARG A 227 -28.52 4.58 -13.04
N ALA A 228 -27.43 5.14 -13.55
CA ALA A 228 -26.07 4.91 -13.04
C ALA A 228 -25.93 5.34 -11.56
N THR A 229 -26.54 6.48 -11.19
CA THR A 229 -26.57 6.95 -9.80
C THR A 229 -27.36 6.00 -8.90
N ALA A 230 -28.52 5.51 -9.37
CA ALA A 230 -29.32 4.54 -8.62
C ALA A 230 -28.56 3.22 -8.43
N GLU A 231 -27.92 2.72 -9.49
CA GLU A 231 -27.10 1.51 -9.45
C GLU A 231 -25.93 1.65 -8.45
N ALA A 232 -25.17 2.74 -8.52
CA ALA A 232 -24.07 3.02 -7.59
C ALA A 232 -24.56 3.09 -6.14
N THR A 233 -25.69 3.73 -5.90
CA THR A 233 -26.28 3.84 -4.56
C THR A 233 -26.72 2.48 -4.02
N MET A 234 -27.34 1.65 -4.86
CA MET A 234 -27.79 0.31 -4.47
C MET A 234 -26.61 -0.63 -4.22
N ARG A 235 -25.58 -0.57 -5.06
CA ARG A 235 -24.34 -1.32 -4.88
C ARG A 235 -23.67 -0.95 -3.55
N ALA A 236 -23.53 0.34 -3.28
CA ALA A 236 -22.97 0.83 -2.03
C ALA A 236 -23.78 0.36 -0.81
N ALA A 237 -25.11 0.40 -0.90
CA ALA A 237 -25.96 -0.09 0.19
C ALA A 237 -25.83 -1.60 0.43
N ALA A 238 -25.74 -2.40 -0.64
CA ALA A 238 -25.57 -3.84 -0.55
C ALA A 238 -24.19 -4.23 0.03
N ALA A 239 -23.10 -3.61 -0.45
CA ALA A 239 -21.76 -3.81 0.06
C ALA A 239 -21.66 -3.41 1.54
N PHE A 240 -22.18 -2.24 1.91
CA PHE A 240 -22.20 -1.79 3.30
C PHE A 240 -23.01 -2.70 4.22
N ALA A 241 -24.17 -3.16 3.78
CA ALA A 241 -25.01 -4.08 4.56
C ALA A 241 -24.27 -5.41 4.82
N PHE A 242 -23.56 -5.92 3.82
CA PHE A 242 -22.76 -7.14 3.96
C PHE A 242 -21.65 -6.95 4.98
N VAL A 243 -20.78 -5.93 4.78
CA VAL A 243 -19.66 -5.65 5.71
C VAL A 243 -20.15 -5.43 7.14
N SER A 244 -21.27 -4.69 7.30
CA SER A 244 -21.84 -4.43 8.63
C SER A 244 -22.37 -5.71 9.29
N ALA A 245 -22.89 -6.66 8.51
CA ALA A 245 -23.36 -7.94 9.03
C ALA A 245 -22.20 -8.83 9.49
N GLU A 246 -21.12 -8.90 8.71
CA GLU A 246 -19.90 -9.66 9.06
C GLU A 246 -19.21 -9.08 10.32
N LEU A 247 -19.24 -7.78 10.50
CA LEU A 247 -18.66 -7.09 11.64
C LEU A 247 -19.61 -6.97 12.85
N ALA A 248 -20.86 -7.44 12.76
CA ALA A 248 -21.91 -7.21 13.76
C ALA A 248 -21.65 -7.83 15.14
N GLU A 249 -20.80 -8.86 15.23
CA GLU A 249 -20.39 -9.45 16.50
C GLU A 249 -19.36 -8.60 17.26
N SER A 250 -18.65 -7.71 16.53
CA SER A 250 -17.77 -6.71 17.09
C SER A 250 -18.61 -5.49 17.48
N ARG A 251 -18.58 -5.03 18.71
CA ARG A 251 -19.29 -3.79 19.10
C ARG A 251 -18.81 -2.61 18.28
N PRO A 252 -19.69 -1.72 17.87
CA PRO A 252 -19.83 -1.16 16.56
C PRO A 252 -18.58 -0.33 16.20
N THR A 253 -18.30 0.01 14.98
CA THR A 253 -19.24 0.46 14.00
C THR A 253 -18.49 0.82 12.73
N ALA A 254 -18.81 0.19 11.69
CA ALA A 254 -18.56 0.76 10.37
C ALA A 254 -19.71 1.72 10.05
N SER A 255 -19.43 2.85 9.41
CA SER A 255 -20.41 3.79 8.89
C SER A 255 -20.19 4.04 7.41
N SER A 256 -21.28 4.15 6.63
CA SER A 256 -21.17 4.46 5.21
C SER A 256 -20.81 5.92 4.98
N LEU A 257 -19.75 6.15 4.21
CA LEU A 257 -19.39 7.48 3.71
C LEU A 257 -19.99 7.78 2.33
N GLY A 258 -20.74 6.83 1.77
CA GLY A 258 -21.46 6.94 0.51
C GLY A 258 -20.85 6.16 -0.65
N PRO A 259 -21.49 6.18 -1.83
CA PRO A 259 -21.06 5.44 -3.00
C PRO A 259 -19.64 5.79 -3.45
N ALA A 260 -18.91 4.77 -3.86
CA ALA A 260 -17.62 4.87 -4.52
C ALA A 260 -17.69 4.22 -5.90
N PRO A 261 -16.74 4.49 -6.81
CA PRO A 261 -16.64 3.72 -8.05
C PRO A 261 -16.52 2.22 -7.76
N GLY A 262 -17.44 1.43 -8.28
CA GLY A 262 -17.48 -0.01 -8.07
C GLY A 262 -17.84 -0.49 -6.67
N GLY A 263 -18.24 0.40 -5.71
CA GLY A 263 -18.48 -0.03 -4.34
C GLY A 263 -18.96 1.06 -3.38
N VAL A 264 -18.42 1.04 -2.16
CA VAL A 264 -18.79 1.95 -1.07
C VAL A 264 -17.55 2.43 -0.31
N TYR A 265 -17.55 3.70 0.09
CA TYR A 265 -16.65 4.18 1.13
C TYR A 265 -17.23 3.91 2.51
N ILE A 266 -16.43 3.37 3.40
CA ILE A 266 -16.79 3.15 4.79
C ILE A 266 -15.77 3.78 5.73
N ALA A 267 -16.22 4.28 6.87
CA ALA A 267 -15.38 4.57 8.02
C ALA A 267 -15.56 3.46 9.04
N ALA A 268 -14.47 2.88 9.51
CA ALA A 268 -14.47 1.81 10.49
C ALA A 268 -13.69 2.22 11.73
N ALA A 269 -14.24 1.93 12.90
CA ALA A 269 -13.58 2.22 14.18
C ALA A 269 -12.28 1.42 14.32
N ALA A 270 -11.36 1.94 15.14
CA ALA A 270 -10.15 1.27 15.56
C ALA A 270 -10.44 -0.17 16.03
N GLY A 271 -9.56 -1.10 15.69
CA GLY A 271 -9.68 -2.51 16.03
C GLY A 271 -10.64 -3.34 15.18
N LEU A 272 -11.48 -2.74 14.31
CA LEU A 272 -12.35 -3.51 13.41
C LEU A 272 -11.55 -4.12 12.25
N PRO A 273 -11.60 -5.45 12.06
CA PRO A 273 -10.84 -6.13 11.00
C PRO A 273 -11.58 -6.09 9.65
N VAL A 274 -11.79 -4.89 9.09
CA VAL A 274 -12.49 -4.70 7.80
C VAL A 274 -11.76 -5.41 6.68
N GLU A 275 -10.44 -5.39 6.72
CA GLU A 275 -9.56 -6.04 5.77
C GLU A 275 -9.74 -7.57 5.68
N ASN A 276 -10.24 -8.20 6.75
CA ASN A 276 -10.52 -9.64 6.76
C ASN A 276 -11.94 -9.98 6.27
N VAL A 277 -12.75 -8.99 5.91
CA VAL A 277 -14.10 -9.24 5.40
C VAL A 277 -14.01 -9.67 3.94
N HIS A 278 -14.47 -10.87 3.67
CA HIS A 278 -14.53 -11.39 2.30
C HIS A 278 -15.98 -11.37 1.78
N ILE A 279 -16.18 -10.74 0.62
CA ILE A 279 -17.50 -10.66 -0.04
C ILE A 279 -17.58 -11.76 -1.10
N PRO A 280 -18.32 -12.85 -0.87
CA PRO A 280 -18.38 -13.95 -1.83
C PRO A 280 -18.94 -13.50 -3.20
N GLY A 281 -18.26 -13.92 -4.27
CA GLY A 281 -18.66 -13.59 -5.64
C GLY A 281 -18.19 -12.22 -6.14
N THR A 282 -17.37 -11.50 -5.38
CA THR A 282 -16.58 -10.39 -5.90
C THR A 282 -15.22 -10.87 -6.40
N ARG A 283 -14.52 -10.02 -7.15
CA ARG A 283 -13.13 -10.27 -7.54
C ARG A 283 -12.18 -10.11 -6.36
N PRO A 284 -11.00 -10.75 -6.41
CA PRO A 284 -9.91 -10.55 -5.44
C PRO A 284 -9.53 -9.07 -5.24
N GLY A 285 -8.87 -8.73 -4.14
CA GLY A 285 -8.44 -7.37 -3.84
C GLY A 285 -9.60 -6.37 -3.71
N HIS A 286 -10.70 -6.76 -3.06
CA HIS A 286 -11.92 -5.94 -3.00
C HIS A 286 -11.94 -4.93 -1.86
N ILE A 287 -10.98 -4.96 -0.92
CA ILE A 287 -10.87 -4.01 0.18
C ILE A 287 -9.56 -3.24 0.08
N GLU A 288 -9.66 -1.92 0.18
CA GLU A 288 -8.54 -1.00 0.09
C GLU A 288 -8.60 -0.03 1.26
N ARG A 289 -7.52 0.06 2.04
CA ARG A 289 -7.38 1.06 3.09
C ARG A 289 -6.94 2.39 2.50
N LEU A 290 -7.58 3.48 2.90
CA LEU A 290 -7.33 4.80 2.37
C LEU A 290 -6.47 5.60 3.34
N LEU A 291 -5.35 6.14 2.85
CA LEU A 291 -4.39 6.91 3.64
C LEU A 291 -4.44 8.40 3.28
N PRO A 292 -4.33 9.31 4.29
CA PRO A 292 -4.26 10.74 4.02
C PRO A 292 -2.99 11.10 3.23
N ASP A 293 -3.17 11.78 2.09
CA ASP A 293 -2.04 12.19 1.26
C ASP A 293 -2.36 13.43 0.39
N PRO A 294 -1.75 14.59 0.67
CA PRO A 294 -1.90 15.77 -0.18
C PRO A 294 -1.47 15.56 -1.63
N ALA A 295 -0.50 14.67 -1.91
CA ALA A 295 0.03 14.40 -3.24
C ALA A 295 -0.98 13.71 -4.18
N LEU A 296 -2.09 13.16 -3.66
CA LEU A 296 -3.15 12.58 -4.47
C LEU A 296 -3.80 13.60 -5.43
N LEU A 297 -3.80 14.88 -5.10
CA LEU A 297 -4.34 15.93 -5.97
C LEU A 297 -3.33 16.40 -7.02
N SER A 298 -2.04 16.47 -6.68
CA SER A 298 -0.98 16.95 -7.57
C SER A 298 -0.49 15.89 -8.55
N ARG A 299 -0.60 14.63 -8.20
CA ARG A 299 -0.10 13.50 -9.02
C ARG A 299 1.31 13.76 -9.56
N PRO A 300 2.33 13.86 -8.70
CA PRO A 300 3.67 14.32 -9.09
C PRO A 300 4.34 13.44 -10.16
N GLY A 301 3.96 12.17 -10.29
CA GLY A 301 4.46 11.26 -11.32
C GLY A 301 3.92 11.51 -12.73
N GLN A 302 2.86 12.32 -12.89
CA GLN A 302 2.18 12.48 -14.18
C GLN A 302 3.07 13.04 -15.28
N ALA A 303 3.93 14.00 -14.97
CA ALA A 303 4.87 14.56 -15.95
C ALA A 303 5.87 13.51 -16.46
N ARG A 304 6.27 12.56 -15.58
CA ARG A 304 7.14 11.45 -15.96
C ARG A 304 6.40 10.46 -16.89
N ALA A 305 5.16 10.13 -16.57
CA ALA A 305 4.32 9.27 -17.42
C ALA A 305 4.10 9.91 -18.83
N GLU A 306 3.90 11.22 -18.91
CA GLU A 306 3.83 11.95 -20.19
C GLU A 306 5.13 11.83 -21.00
N GLY A 307 6.27 12.04 -20.34
CA GLY A 307 7.59 11.89 -20.97
C GLY A 307 7.85 10.45 -21.41
N PHE A 308 7.42 9.50 -20.62
CA PHE A 308 7.53 8.07 -20.94
C PHE A 308 6.76 7.72 -22.22
N VAL A 309 5.49 8.08 -22.33
CA VAL A 309 4.68 7.85 -23.56
C VAL A 309 5.30 8.51 -24.78
N ALA A 310 5.83 9.74 -24.65
CA ALA A 310 6.40 10.49 -25.77
C ALA A 310 7.75 9.93 -26.26
N ALA A 311 8.56 9.38 -25.36
CA ALA A 311 9.92 8.91 -25.63
C ALA A 311 10.04 7.39 -25.77
N PHE A 312 8.99 6.64 -25.40
CA PHE A 312 9.04 5.21 -25.26
C PHE A 312 8.92 4.51 -26.61
N ALA A 313 10.05 4.20 -27.22
CA ALA A 313 10.16 3.15 -28.23
C ALA A 313 11.09 2.08 -27.65
N PRO A 314 10.58 1.12 -26.87
CA PRO A 314 11.43 0.07 -26.32
C PRO A 314 12.04 -0.68 -27.49
N GLY A 315 13.38 -0.75 -27.51
CA GLY A 315 14.06 -1.71 -28.37
C GLY A 315 13.58 -3.12 -27.99
N ALA A 316 13.59 -4.03 -28.94
CA ALA A 316 13.39 -5.43 -28.61
C ALA A 316 14.42 -5.85 -27.54
N PRO A 317 14.04 -6.71 -26.56
CA PRO A 317 14.96 -7.22 -25.56
C PRO A 317 16.24 -7.76 -26.23
N SER A 318 17.42 -7.42 -25.68
CA SER A 318 18.68 -7.95 -26.20
C SER A 318 18.75 -9.47 -25.96
N GLN A 319 19.26 -10.23 -26.93
CA GLN A 319 19.40 -11.67 -26.75
C GLN A 319 20.31 -12.02 -25.56
N GLU A 320 21.31 -11.19 -25.30
CA GLU A 320 22.20 -11.34 -24.15
C GLU A 320 21.47 -11.21 -22.82
N THR A 321 20.55 -10.26 -22.70
CA THR A 321 19.72 -10.08 -21.50
C THR A 321 18.74 -11.25 -21.35
N VAL A 322 18.10 -11.69 -22.44
CA VAL A 322 17.23 -12.87 -22.45
C VAL A 322 17.97 -14.12 -21.96
N ASP A 323 19.18 -14.34 -22.48
CA ASP A 323 19.99 -15.52 -22.11
C ASP A 323 20.46 -15.46 -20.65
N ALA A 324 20.87 -14.30 -20.15
CA ALA A 324 21.26 -14.09 -18.76
C ALA A 324 20.09 -14.35 -17.80
N VAL A 325 18.92 -13.82 -18.12
CA VAL A 325 17.70 -14.01 -17.31
C VAL A 325 17.28 -15.50 -17.33
N ARG A 326 17.32 -16.16 -18.48
CA ARG A 326 17.00 -17.60 -18.56
C ARG A 326 17.95 -18.47 -17.74
N ALA A 327 19.23 -18.07 -17.65
CA ALA A 327 20.22 -18.80 -16.88
C ALA A 327 20.06 -18.61 -15.36
N ALA A 328 19.64 -17.41 -14.91
CA ALA A 328 19.52 -17.07 -13.50
C ALA A 328 18.13 -17.36 -12.92
N VAL A 329 17.06 -16.92 -13.60
CA VAL A 329 15.68 -17.09 -13.15
C VAL A 329 15.18 -18.46 -13.58
N THR A 330 15.52 -19.47 -12.80
CA THR A 330 15.19 -20.88 -13.09
C THR A 330 14.04 -21.37 -12.19
N PRO A 331 13.30 -22.43 -12.59
CA PRO A 331 12.29 -23.04 -11.71
C PRO A 331 12.86 -23.42 -10.34
N SER A 332 14.10 -23.93 -10.30
CA SER A 332 14.74 -24.28 -9.05
C SER A 332 15.08 -23.07 -8.17
N ALA A 333 15.44 -21.93 -8.76
CA ALA A 333 15.69 -20.70 -8.01
C ALA A 333 14.37 -20.14 -7.41
N ILE A 334 13.32 -20.05 -8.22
CA ILE A 334 11.98 -19.65 -7.75
C ILE A 334 11.52 -20.57 -6.62
N ARG A 335 11.56 -21.89 -6.84
CA ARG A 335 11.18 -22.87 -5.83
C ARG A 335 11.94 -22.72 -4.52
N ALA A 336 13.26 -22.46 -4.58
CA ALA A 336 14.09 -22.31 -3.39
C ALA A 336 13.70 -21.07 -2.56
N HIS A 337 13.35 -19.98 -3.21
CA HIS A 337 12.87 -18.77 -2.52
C HIS A 337 11.48 -18.99 -1.93
N VAL A 338 10.52 -19.51 -2.71
CA VAL A 338 9.17 -19.82 -2.22
C VAL A 338 9.24 -20.79 -1.04
N ALA A 339 10.04 -21.87 -1.12
CA ALA A 339 10.16 -22.86 -0.05
C ALA A 339 10.54 -22.23 1.31
N ARG A 340 11.43 -21.25 1.30
CA ARG A 340 11.89 -20.57 2.51
C ARG A 340 10.81 -19.65 3.09
N ILE A 341 10.22 -18.81 2.27
CA ILE A 341 9.28 -17.78 2.76
C ILE A 341 7.89 -18.34 3.05
N SER A 342 7.49 -19.47 2.44
CA SER A 342 6.23 -20.16 2.73
C SER A 342 6.36 -21.28 3.79
N GLY A 343 7.55 -21.45 4.37
CA GLY A 343 7.81 -22.38 5.47
C GLY A 343 7.96 -23.84 5.11
N ALA A 344 8.12 -24.17 3.83
CA ALA A 344 8.47 -25.53 3.39
C ALA A 344 9.92 -25.90 3.76
N ASP A 345 10.81 -24.90 3.76
CA ASP A 345 12.20 -24.99 4.20
C ASP A 345 12.47 -23.91 5.29
N PRO A 346 13.53 -24.06 6.09
CA PRO A 346 13.98 -23.00 7.01
C PRO A 346 14.23 -21.68 6.27
N LEU A 347 13.78 -20.58 6.88
CA LEU A 347 13.90 -19.24 6.30
C LEU A 347 15.39 -18.85 6.07
N VAL A 348 16.24 -19.21 7.02
CA VAL A 348 17.70 -19.03 6.95
C VAL A 348 18.36 -20.39 7.13
N GLU A 349 19.40 -20.68 6.35
CA GLU A 349 20.13 -21.94 6.43
C GLU A 349 20.70 -22.16 7.82
N GLY A 350 20.42 -23.32 8.40
CA GLY A 350 20.85 -23.69 9.76
C GLY A 350 19.92 -23.22 10.89
N ASP A 351 18.89 -22.41 10.61
CA ASP A 351 17.84 -22.10 11.57
C ASP A 351 16.81 -23.26 11.57
N PRO A 352 16.46 -23.84 12.75
CA PRO A 352 15.43 -24.88 12.80
C PRO A 352 13.99 -24.36 12.62
N LEU A 353 13.80 -23.05 12.62
CA LEU A 353 12.46 -22.44 12.54
C LEU A 353 12.03 -22.22 11.10
N THR A 354 10.82 -22.64 10.80
CA THR A 354 10.13 -22.35 9.54
C THR A 354 9.11 -21.25 9.72
N VAL A 355 8.76 -20.57 8.64
CA VAL A 355 7.68 -19.56 8.60
C VAL A 355 6.33 -20.29 8.65
N ARG A 356 5.43 -19.83 9.51
CA ARG A 356 4.06 -20.34 9.57
C ARG A 356 3.07 -19.40 8.89
N SER A 357 3.30 -18.12 9.04
CA SER A 357 2.44 -17.06 8.51
C SER A 357 3.27 -15.81 8.26
N ARG A 358 3.06 -15.18 7.11
CA ARG A 358 3.62 -13.85 6.81
C ARG A 358 2.61 -12.73 7.06
N ASP A 359 1.42 -13.04 7.61
CA ASP A 359 0.44 -12.01 7.96
C ASP A 359 1.09 -10.86 8.76
N ALA A 360 0.69 -9.63 8.45
CA ALA A 360 1.24 -8.42 9.07
C ALA A 360 1.17 -8.40 10.60
N SER A 361 0.27 -9.19 11.20
CA SER A 361 0.14 -9.39 12.66
C SER A 361 0.98 -10.54 13.20
N SER A 362 1.59 -11.35 12.33
CA SER A 362 2.38 -12.52 12.72
C SER A 362 3.79 -12.13 13.18
N ALA A 363 4.29 -12.82 14.21
CA ALA A 363 5.69 -12.67 14.61
C ALA A 363 6.70 -13.13 13.55
N ASP A 364 6.29 -13.98 12.61
CA ASP A 364 7.16 -14.41 11.51
C ASP A 364 7.32 -13.34 10.44
N ASN A 365 6.39 -12.36 10.34
CA ASN A 365 6.47 -11.28 9.34
C ASN A 365 7.79 -10.51 9.45
N GLU A 366 8.17 -10.02 10.63
CA GLU A 366 9.44 -9.28 10.83
C GLU A 366 10.67 -10.17 10.55
N ARG A 367 10.59 -11.46 10.86
CA ARG A 367 11.68 -12.41 10.53
C ARG A 367 11.88 -12.56 9.02
N VAL A 368 10.78 -12.54 8.26
CA VAL A 368 10.82 -12.57 6.79
C VAL A 368 11.40 -11.26 6.25
N VAL A 369 10.97 -10.11 6.78
CA VAL A 369 11.57 -8.79 6.46
C VAL A 369 13.08 -8.80 6.69
N ASP A 370 13.55 -9.31 7.85
CA ASP A 370 14.97 -9.41 8.17
C ASP A 370 15.72 -10.30 7.18
N ALA A 371 15.20 -11.47 6.86
CA ALA A 371 15.84 -12.41 5.97
C ALA A 371 15.95 -11.89 4.53
N LEU A 372 14.89 -11.27 4.02
CA LEU A 372 14.85 -10.68 2.68
C LEU A 372 15.82 -9.49 2.58
N ALA A 373 15.81 -8.59 3.57
CA ALA A 373 16.76 -7.49 3.64
C ALA A 373 18.21 -7.98 3.69
N GLY A 374 18.51 -9.00 4.52
CA GLY A 374 19.81 -9.62 4.60
C GLY A 374 20.27 -10.23 3.26
N ARG A 375 19.36 -10.90 2.55
CA ARG A 375 19.66 -11.49 1.25
C ARG A 375 20.01 -10.42 0.20
N PHE A 376 19.27 -9.31 0.15
CA PHE A 376 19.61 -8.19 -0.73
C PHE A 376 20.98 -7.56 -0.40
N GLN A 377 21.33 -7.47 0.89
CA GLN A 377 22.68 -7.02 1.31
C GLN A 377 23.77 -7.95 0.81
N GLU A 378 23.59 -9.28 0.90
CA GLU A 378 24.54 -10.26 0.37
C GLU A 378 24.75 -10.10 -1.14
N LEU A 379 23.77 -9.62 -1.88
CA LEU A 379 23.86 -9.32 -3.31
C LEU A 379 24.60 -7.99 -3.60
N GLY A 380 25.01 -7.25 -2.57
CA GLY A 380 25.72 -5.98 -2.70
C GLY A 380 24.83 -4.80 -3.06
N LEU A 381 23.52 -4.91 -2.88
CA LEU A 381 22.56 -3.82 -3.11
C LEU A 381 22.50 -2.87 -1.91
N ALA A 382 22.15 -1.61 -2.17
CA ALA A 382 21.88 -0.66 -1.10
C ALA A 382 20.49 -0.96 -0.52
N VAL A 383 20.44 -1.42 0.73
CA VAL A 383 19.20 -1.86 1.37
C VAL A 383 18.74 -0.84 2.39
N ARG A 384 17.43 -0.52 2.35
CA ARG A 384 16.73 0.21 3.41
C ARG A 384 15.38 -0.41 3.70
N ARG A 385 14.87 -0.19 4.90
CA ARG A 385 13.51 -0.51 5.30
C ARG A 385 12.71 0.77 5.34
N HIS A 386 11.62 0.81 4.61
CA HIS A 386 10.66 1.90 4.67
C HIS A 386 9.61 1.55 5.72
N ALA A 387 9.67 2.22 6.87
CA ALA A 387 8.82 1.91 8.01
C ALA A 387 7.51 2.70 7.99
N PHE A 388 6.42 2.03 8.35
CA PHE A 388 5.09 2.62 8.49
C PHE A 388 4.34 1.97 9.68
N THR A 389 3.19 2.53 10.04
CA THR A 389 2.35 2.01 11.13
C THR A 389 1.03 1.49 10.57
N TRP A 390 0.63 0.34 11.05
CA TRP A 390 -0.68 -0.24 10.80
C TRP A 390 -1.22 -0.87 12.09
N ARG A 391 -2.40 -0.42 12.56
CA ARG A 391 -3.06 -0.88 13.80
C ARG A 391 -2.12 -0.94 15.01
N GLY A 392 -1.32 0.10 15.22
CA GLY A 392 -0.33 0.17 16.28
C GLY A 392 0.93 -0.69 16.06
N HIS A 393 0.95 -1.57 15.03
CA HIS A 393 2.14 -2.31 14.65
C HIS A 393 3.06 -1.46 13.77
N ARG A 394 4.34 -1.45 14.11
CA ARG A 394 5.36 -0.89 13.22
C ARG A 394 5.81 -1.95 12.24
N LEU A 395 5.52 -1.74 10.98
CA LEU A 395 5.86 -2.61 9.87
C LEU A 395 6.90 -1.96 8.95
N SER A 396 7.49 -2.74 8.05
CA SER A 396 8.42 -2.21 7.07
C SER A 396 8.26 -2.90 5.72
N ASN A 397 8.32 -2.10 4.65
CA ASN A 397 8.67 -2.59 3.32
C ASN A 397 10.19 -2.83 3.25
N VAL A 398 10.62 -3.75 2.40
CA VAL A 398 12.04 -3.98 2.11
C VAL A 398 12.36 -3.36 0.75
N GLU A 399 13.31 -2.44 0.73
CA GLU A 399 13.81 -1.83 -0.49
C GLU A 399 15.28 -2.16 -0.68
N ALA A 400 15.65 -2.50 -1.92
CA ALA A 400 17.04 -2.73 -2.32
C ALA A 400 17.30 -2.08 -3.67
N GLU A 401 18.34 -1.27 -3.77
CA GLU A 401 18.62 -0.49 -4.97
C GLU A 401 20.02 -0.75 -5.51
N LEU A 402 20.10 -0.94 -6.82
CA LEU A 402 21.31 -0.74 -7.60
C LEU A 402 21.26 0.67 -8.19
N ALA A 403 21.93 1.60 -7.53
CA ALA A 403 21.97 3.00 -7.96
C ALA A 403 22.96 3.23 -9.10
N VAL A 404 22.57 4.06 -10.08
CA VAL A 404 23.42 4.54 -11.17
C VAL A 404 23.58 6.06 -11.03
N GLY A 405 24.82 6.54 -11.00
CA GLY A 405 25.12 7.93 -10.63
C GLY A 405 24.58 9.03 -11.54
N ALA A 406 24.23 8.74 -12.79
CA ALA A 406 23.59 9.67 -13.73
C ALA A 406 22.36 9.02 -14.35
N SER A 407 21.46 8.55 -13.50
CA SER A 407 20.26 7.83 -13.92
C SER A 407 19.17 8.76 -14.46
N ASP A 408 18.52 8.36 -15.55
CA ASP A 408 17.28 8.96 -16.05
C ASP A 408 16.08 8.21 -15.42
N GLY A 409 15.96 8.34 -14.12
CA GLY A 409 14.91 7.71 -13.31
C GLY A 409 15.27 6.30 -12.80
N VAL A 410 14.36 5.74 -12.03
CA VAL A 410 14.48 4.41 -11.41
C VAL A 410 13.39 3.48 -11.89
N VAL A 411 13.78 2.24 -12.26
CA VAL A 411 12.84 1.16 -12.58
C VAL A 411 12.53 0.38 -11.31
N LEU A 412 11.26 0.25 -10.96
CA LEU A 412 10.82 -0.55 -9.82
C LEU A 412 10.39 -1.95 -10.28
N VAL A 413 10.87 -2.97 -9.57
CA VAL A 413 10.43 -4.37 -9.68
C VAL A 413 9.87 -4.77 -8.32
N THR A 414 8.59 -5.10 -8.25
CA THR A 414 7.88 -5.18 -6.98
C THR A 414 7.02 -6.43 -6.83
N ALA A 415 6.74 -6.79 -5.58
CA ALA A 415 5.83 -7.84 -5.14
C ALA A 415 5.44 -7.52 -3.69
N HIS A 416 4.48 -8.27 -3.08
CA HIS A 416 4.28 -8.15 -1.65
C HIS A 416 4.86 -9.33 -0.86
N LEU A 417 5.32 -9.06 0.36
CA LEU A 417 6.01 -10.04 1.20
C LEU A 417 5.09 -10.67 2.25
N ASP A 418 3.98 -10.04 2.57
CA ASP A 418 3.00 -10.55 3.51
C ASP A 418 2.09 -11.62 2.88
N SER A 419 1.17 -12.17 3.64
CA SER A 419 0.19 -13.16 3.21
C SER A 419 -0.97 -13.22 4.18
N THR A 420 -2.12 -13.77 3.75
CA THR A 420 -3.27 -13.99 4.62
C THR A 420 -3.85 -15.39 4.48
N GLY A 421 -4.60 -15.83 5.48
CA GLY A 421 -5.38 -17.06 5.47
C GLY A 421 -6.88 -16.82 5.63
N ALA A 422 -7.34 -15.58 5.42
CA ALA A 422 -8.67 -15.12 5.82
C ALA A 422 -9.84 -15.87 5.17
N GLU A 423 -9.66 -16.52 4.01
CA GLU A 423 -10.68 -17.37 3.37
C GLU A 423 -10.62 -18.83 3.81
N GLY A 424 -9.76 -19.18 4.76
CA GLY A 424 -9.66 -20.51 5.34
C GLY A 424 -10.85 -20.85 6.22
N GLU A 425 -11.05 -22.15 6.44
CA GLU A 425 -11.99 -22.65 7.44
C GLU A 425 -11.24 -22.98 8.72
N PHE A 426 -11.57 -22.30 9.80
CA PHE A 426 -10.91 -22.47 11.10
C PHE A 426 -11.90 -22.95 12.16
N PHE A 427 -11.39 -23.77 13.10
CA PHE A 427 -12.19 -24.37 14.15
C PHE A 427 -11.54 -24.18 15.51
N ASP A 428 -12.35 -24.03 16.55
CA ASP A 428 -11.90 -24.02 17.93
C ASP A 428 -11.56 -25.45 18.42
N SER A 429 -11.07 -25.55 19.65
CA SER A 429 -10.74 -26.84 20.28
C SER A 429 -11.92 -27.78 20.47
N ALA A 430 -13.15 -27.29 20.34
CA ALA A 430 -14.39 -28.07 20.39
C ALA A 430 -14.92 -28.43 19.00
N GLY A 431 -14.19 -28.06 17.91
CA GLY A 431 -14.57 -28.30 16.53
C GLY A 431 -15.68 -27.36 16.02
N ARG A 432 -15.87 -26.22 16.62
CA ARG A 432 -16.84 -25.21 16.17
C ARG A 432 -16.15 -24.20 15.26
N PRO A 433 -16.79 -23.76 14.16
CA PRO A 433 -16.24 -22.71 13.31
C PRO A 433 -15.90 -21.45 14.12
N ARG A 434 -14.77 -20.84 13.79
CA ARG A 434 -14.34 -19.55 14.32
C ARG A 434 -13.72 -18.68 13.23
N PRO A 435 -13.66 -17.35 13.41
CA PRO A 435 -12.93 -16.46 12.53
C PRO A 435 -11.43 -16.80 12.41
N TYR A 436 -10.81 -16.35 11.34
CA TYR A 436 -9.36 -16.33 11.17
C TYR A 436 -8.71 -15.51 12.30
N ASP A 437 -7.63 -16.04 12.84
CA ASP A 437 -6.79 -15.37 13.82
C ASP A 437 -5.38 -15.21 13.23
N PRO A 438 -5.01 -14.02 12.73
CA PRO A 438 -3.75 -13.80 12.01
C PRO A 438 -2.50 -14.04 12.86
N VAL A 439 -2.63 -14.04 14.21
CA VAL A 439 -1.51 -14.27 15.12
C VAL A 439 -1.15 -15.76 15.21
N VAL A 440 -2.13 -16.64 15.09
CA VAL A 440 -1.95 -18.08 15.36
C VAL A 440 -2.27 -19.01 14.19
N ASP A 441 -3.06 -18.57 13.23
CA ASP A 441 -3.43 -19.40 12.09
C ASP A 441 -2.36 -19.39 10.97
N PRO A 442 -2.23 -20.48 10.22
CA PRO A 442 -1.27 -20.52 9.13
C PRO A 442 -1.73 -19.69 7.94
N ALA A 443 -0.80 -18.92 7.39
CA ALA A 443 -0.92 -18.19 6.12
C ALA A 443 0.41 -18.33 5.37
N PRO A 444 0.70 -19.48 4.76
CA PRO A 444 1.98 -19.74 4.10
C PRO A 444 2.17 -18.89 2.84
N GLY A 445 1.09 -18.62 2.07
CA GLY A 445 1.12 -17.74 0.90
C GLY A 445 2.22 -18.13 -0.10
N ALA A 446 2.26 -19.37 -0.57
CA ALA A 446 3.31 -19.82 -1.48
C ALA A 446 3.17 -19.20 -2.87
N ASP A 447 1.94 -19.00 -3.30
CA ASP A 447 1.59 -18.31 -4.53
C ASP A 447 1.31 -16.83 -4.24
N ASP A 448 0.46 -16.55 -3.28
CA ASP A 448 0.03 -15.20 -2.86
C ASP A 448 0.82 -14.70 -1.62
N ASP A 449 1.83 -13.82 -1.72
CA ASP A 449 2.58 -13.54 -2.93
C ASP A 449 4.04 -14.00 -2.75
N GLY A 450 4.18 -15.25 -2.31
CA GLY A 450 5.48 -15.91 -2.23
C GLY A 450 6.12 -16.08 -3.61
N SER A 451 5.30 -16.27 -4.64
CA SER A 451 5.76 -16.46 -6.02
C SER A 451 6.33 -15.18 -6.61
N GLY A 452 5.65 -14.04 -6.46
CA GLY A 452 6.14 -12.73 -6.89
C GLY A 452 7.37 -12.27 -6.08
N THR A 453 7.34 -12.42 -4.75
CA THR A 453 8.51 -12.16 -3.90
C THR A 453 9.73 -12.98 -4.36
N ALA A 454 9.57 -14.28 -4.68
CA ALA A 454 10.64 -15.11 -5.21
C ALA A 454 11.16 -14.62 -6.56
N ALA A 455 10.28 -14.14 -7.43
CA ALA A 455 10.65 -13.59 -8.73
C ALA A 455 11.45 -12.28 -8.61
N VAL A 456 11.07 -11.40 -7.68
CA VAL A 456 11.85 -10.18 -7.35
C VAL A 456 13.25 -10.55 -6.88
N MET A 457 13.37 -11.52 -5.96
CA MET A 457 14.66 -12.01 -5.46
C MET A 457 15.54 -12.59 -6.57
N ALA A 458 14.98 -13.46 -7.42
CA ALA A 458 15.70 -14.07 -8.55
C ALA A 458 16.14 -13.01 -9.59
N THR A 459 15.33 -11.98 -9.81
CA THR A 459 15.68 -10.86 -10.70
C THR A 459 16.83 -10.03 -10.13
N ALA A 460 16.85 -9.78 -8.82
CA ALA A 460 17.95 -9.10 -8.14
C ALA A 460 19.26 -9.90 -8.21
N GLU A 461 19.20 -11.22 -8.03
CA GLU A 461 20.37 -12.11 -8.19
C GLU A 461 20.91 -12.08 -9.64
N CYS A 462 20.01 -12.08 -10.63
CA CYS A 462 20.37 -11.94 -12.03
C CYS A 462 21.10 -10.62 -12.31
N LEU A 463 20.51 -9.49 -11.87
CA LEU A 463 21.12 -8.16 -12.06
C LEU A 463 22.49 -8.06 -11.38
N SER A 464 22.62 -8.53 -10.12
CA SER A 464 23.89 -8.54 -9.40
C SER A 464 24.96 -9.35 -10.13
N SER A 465 24.59 -10.50 -10.70
CA SER A 465 25.49 -11.34 -11.53
C SER A 465 25.90 -10.62 -12.82
N MET A 466 24.98 -9.93 -13.49
CA MET A 466 25.27 -9.14 -14.69
C MET A 466 26.25 -8.01 -14.38
N VAL A 467 26.06 -7.28 -13.28
CA VAL A 467 26.97 -6.22 -12.84
C VAL A 467 28.35 -6.78 -12.50
N ALA A 468 28.43 -7.90 -11.80
CA ALA A 468 29.69 -8.58 -11.49
C ALA A 468 30.44 -9.02 -12.76
N SER A 469 29.72 -9.29 -13.87
CA SER A 469 30.31 -9.60 -15.18
C SER A 469 30.65 -8.36 -16.02
N GLY A 470 30.48 -7.14 -15.48
CA GLY A 470 30.83 -5.88 -16.12
C GLY A 470 29.70 -5.24 -16.93
N ARG A 471 28.46 -5.72 -16.82
CA ARG A 471 27.28 -5.10 -17.44
C ARG A 471 26.59 -4.18 -16.42
N SER A 472 26.36 -2.94 -16.78
CA SER A 472 25.70 -1.97 -15.91
C SER A 472 24.44 -1.43 -16.58
N PRO A 473 23.33 -1.27 -15.87
CA PRO A 473 22.16 -0.63 -16.40
C PRO A 473 22.39 0.87 -16.64
N ALA A 474 21.61 1.47 -17.52
CA ALA A 474 21.61 2.92 -17.76
C ALA A 474 20.71 3.65 -16.74
N ARG A 475 19.72 2.96 -16.18
CA ARG A 475 18.84 3.47 -15.09
C ARG A 475 19.08 2.69 -13.82
N SER A 476 18.87 3.34 -12.69
CA SER A 476 18.79 2.66 -11.40
C SER A 476 17.68 1.61 -11.42
N VAL A 477 17.91 0.50 -10.73
CA VAL A 477 16.90 -0.55 -10.55
C VAL A 477 16.66 -0.72 -9.06
N ARG A 478 15.40 -0.63 -8.66
CA ARG A 478 14.97 -0.75 -7.26
C ARG A 478 14.01 -1.92 -7.13
N PHE A 479 14.33 -2.82 -6.22
CA PHE A 479 13.50 -3.95 -5.83
C PHE A 479 12.76 -3.57 -4.57
N VAL A 480 11.43 -3.68 -4.57
CA VAL A 480 10.62 -3.34 -3.40
C VAL A 480 9.66 -4.47 -3.09
N LEU A 481 9.74 -4.97 -1.86
CA LEU A 481 8.80 -5.95 -1.34
C LEU A 481 7.89 -5.22 -0.33
N PHE A 482 6.63 -5.06 -0.71
CA PHE A 482 5.64 -4.37 0.11
C PHE A 482 5.14 -5.27 1.22
N ASN A 483 4.81 -4.68 2.35
CA ASN A 483 4.22 -5.37 3.50
C ASN A 483 2.81 -4.81 3.74
N ALA A 484 1.93 -5.61 4.32
CA ALA A 484 0.55 -5.25 4.56
C ALA A 484 -0.22 -4.86 3.27
N GLU A 485 0.05 -5.56 2.16
CA GLU A 485 -0.78 -5.52 0.95
C GLU A 485 -2.17 -6.05 1.28
N GLU A 486 -2.23 -7.22 1.91
CA GLU A 486 -3.42 -7.96 2.32
C GLU A 486 -4.33 -7.17 3.28
N GLN A 487 -3.79 -6.15 3.91
CA GLN A 487 -4.52 -5.22 4.78
C GLN A 487 -5.03 -3.99 4.02
N GLY A 488 -5.07 -4.07 2.70
CA GLY A 488 -5.60 -3.06 1.79
C GLY A 488 -4.56 -2.10 1.25
N LEU A 489 -3.45 -2.61 0.73
CA LEU A 489 -2.37 -1.89 0.05
C LEU A 489 -1.61 -0.91 0.95
N VAL A 490 -1.54 -1.16 2.27
CA VAL A 490 -1.02 -0.18 3.24
C VAL A 490 0.43 0.15 2.98
N GLY A 491 1.27 -0.86 2.77
CA GLY A 491 2.71 -0.69 2.56
C GLY A 491 3.04 0.02 1.25
N SER A 492 2.41 -0.36 0.15
CA SER A 492 2.64 0.30 -1.14
C SER A 492 2.11 1.73 -1.17
N LYS A 493 0.96 2.01 -0.53
CA LYS A 493 0.45 3.38 -0.38
C LYS A 493 1.38 4.26 0.45
N ALA A 494 1.88 3.74 1.56
CA ALA A 494 2.87 4.46 2.38
C ALA A 494 4.16 4.72 1.60
N TYR A 495 4.64 3.72 0.85
CA TYR A 495 5.84 3.84 0.02
C TYR A 495 5.67 4.85 -1.12
N ALA A 496 4.60 4.72 -1.92
CA ALA A 496 4.35 5.63 -3.03
C ALA A 496 4.09 7.07 -2.54
N ARG A 497 3.51 7.25 -1.35
CA ARG A 497 3.37 8.56 -0.68
C ARG A 497 4.73 9.16 -0.34
N ALA A 498 5.64 8.39 0.24
CA ALA A 498 6.99 8.83 0.56
C ALA A 498 7.78 9.18 -0.70
N ALA A 499 7.72 8.34 -1.74
CA ALA A 499 8.35 8.59 -3.03
C ALA A 499 7.83 9.88 -3.68
N ALA A 500 6.53 10.17 -3.57
CA ALA A 500 5.94 11.42 -4.07
C ALA A 500 6.44 12.64 -3.27
N ALA A 501 6.55 12.52 -1.95
CA ALA A 501 7.01 13.60 -1.08
C ALA A 501 8.49 13.94 -1.28
N THR A 502 9.33 12.93 -1.55
CA THR A 502 10.77 13.11 -1.85
C THR A 502 11.05 13.46 -3.30
N GLY A 503 10.05 13.38 -4.18
CA GLY A 503 10.20 13.68 -5.60
C GLY A 503 10.97 12.61 -6.37
N ASP A 504 10.80 11.34 -6.01
CA ASP A 504 11.43 10.22 -6.70
C ASP A 504 11.05 10.19 -8.18
N ASP A 505 12.05 10.05 -9.03
CA ASP A 505 11.87 9.97 -10.49
C ASP A 505 11.68 8.51 -10.92
N ILE A 506 10.46 7.98 -10.73
CA ILE A 506 10.11 6.59 -11.07
C ILE A 506 9.81 6.50 -12.57
N ALA A 507 10.64 5.73 -13.29
CA ALA A 507 10.52 5.52 -14.74
C ALA A 507 9.39 4.53 -15.09
N GLY A 508 9.09 3.59 -14.22
CA GLY A 508 7.99 2.63 -14.36
C GLY A 508 8.03 1.58 -13.25
N VAL A 509 6.86 1.01 -12.96
CA VAL A 509 6.67 -0.01 -11.92
C VAL A 509 6.19 -1.29 -12.56
N LEU A 510 6.94 -2.37 -12.36
CA LEU A 510 6.59 -3.71 -12.80
C LEU A 510 6.36 -4.57 -11.56
N GLN A 511 5.10 -4.81 -11.24
CA GLN A 511 4.69 -5.63 -10.11
C GLN A 511 4.41 -7.05 -10.58
N MET A 512 4.68 -8.01 -9.71
CA MET A 512 4.21 -9.39 -9.81
C MET A 512 3.37 -9.72 -8.60
N ASP A 513 2.27 -10.44 -8.83
CA ASP A 513 1.32 -10.80 -7.78
C ASP A 513 0.59 -12.06 -8.21
N MET A 514 0.76 -13.17 -7.47
CA MET A 514 0.21 -14.49 -7.79
C MET A 514 0.64 -14.95 -9.19
N ILE A 515 1.80 -15.55 -9.32
CA ILE A 515 2.37 -15.94 -10.61
C ILE A 515 2.67 -17.45 -10.72
N ALA A 516 2.21 -18.27 -9.77
CA ALA A 516 2.53 -19.71 -9.75
C ALA A 516 1.30 -20.63 -9.89
N GLY A 517 0.10 -20.11 -9.84
CA GLY A 517 -1.11 -20.94 -9.97
C GLY A 517 -1.37 -21.37 -11.40
N PHE A 518 -1.37 -22.71 -11.63
CA PHE A 518 -1.67 -23.27 -12.94
C PHE A 518 -2.34 -24.65 -12.83
N ARG A 519 -3.62 -24.72 -13.13
CA ARG A 519 -4.45 -25.94 -13.09
C ARG A 519 -4.48 -26.71 -14.40
N GLY A 520 -3.58 -26.40 -15.32
CA GLY A 520 -3.54 -26.99 -16.66
C GLY A 520 -4.36 -26.18 -17.69
N GLY A 521 -4.29 -26.60 -18.94
CA GLY A 521 -4.90 -25.90 -20.07
C GLY A 521 -3.92 -25.00 -20.81
N THR A 522 -4.40 -23.86 -21.33
CA THR A 522 -3.53 -22.87 -21.99
C THR A 522 -2.78 -22.08 -20.91
N ARG A 523 -1.47 -22.04 -21.01
CA ARG A 523 -0.65 -21.17 -20.16
C ARG A 523 -0.93 -19.71 -20.51
N THR A 524 -1.62 -19.01 -19.66
CA THR A 524 -2.00 -17.61 -19.85
C THR A 524 -1.36 -16.75 -18.75
N MET A 525 -0.77 -15.65 -19.14
CA MET A 525 -0.27 -14.62 -18.24
C MET A 525 -1.09 -13.36 -18.46
N GLU A 526 -1.62 -12.79 -17.38
CA GLU A 526 -2.36 -11.54 -17.39
C GLU A 526 -1.42 -10.36 -17.12
N ILE A 527 -1.54 -9.28 -17.91
CA ILE A 527 -0.84 -8.02 -17.70
C ILE A 527 -1.88 -6.95 -17.46
N HIS A 528 -1.97 -6.47 -16.25
CA HIS A 528 -2.94 -5.49 -15.80
C HIS A 528 -2.33 -4.08 -15.88
N ALA A 529 -2.80 -3.29 -16.83
CA ALA A 529 -2.39 -1.90 -17.05
C ALA A 529 -3.53 -0.91 -16.84
N GLY A 530 -4.70 -1.40 -16.45
CA GLY A 530 -5.86 -0.58 -16.21
C GLY A 530 -5.65 0.39 -15.05
N SER A 531 -6.00 1.65 -15.27
CA SER A 531 -5.89 2.70 -14.25
C SER A 531 -7.18 3.51 -14.16
N VAL A 532 -7.57 3.87 -12.93
CA VAL A 532 -8.63 4.86 -12.69
C VAL A 532 -8.17 6.29 -13.02
N VAL A 533 -6.86 6.50 -13.17
CA VAL A 533 -6.25 7.78 -13.55
C VAL A 533 -6.08 7.83 -15.07
N PRO A 534 -6.86 8.65 -15.77
CA PRO A 534 -6.83 8.70 -17.24
C PRO A 534 -5.59 9.43 -17.79
N GLY A 535 -5.47 9.47 -19.12
CA GLY A 535 -4.45 10.25 -19.82
C GLY A 535 -3.06 9.63 -19.73
N PRO A 536 -2.03 10.40 -19.36
CA PRO A 536 -0.63 9.94 -19.44
C PRO A 536 -0.33 8.71 -18.61
N VAL A 537 -0.98 8.56 -17.44
CA VAL A 537 -0.80 7.40 -16.56
C VAL A 537 -1.28 6.13 -17.24
N ALA A 538 -2.49 6.14 -17.77
CA ALA A 538 -3.03 5.01 -18.53
C ALA A 538 -2.16 4.70 -19.76
N GLY A 539 -1.80 5.73 -20.55
CA GLY A 539 -0.94 5.54 -21.72
C GLY A 539 0.47 5.02 -21.39
N GLY A 540 1.05 5.46 -20.26
CA GLY A 540 2.33 4.95 -19.77
C GLY A 540 2.25 3.50 -19.31
N SER A 541 1.15 3.13 -18.65
CA SER A 541 0.89 1.76 -18.21
C SER A 541 0.66 0.82 -19.40
N ASP A 542 -0.10 1.26 -20.40
CA ASP A 542 -0.27 0.52 -21.65
C ASP A 542 1.09 0.27 -22.35
N ALA A 543 1.97 1.28 -22.39
CA ALA A 543 3.31 1.14 -22.96
C ALA A 543 4.20 0.17 -22.16
N LEU A 544 4.10 0.14 -20.82
CA LEU A 544 4.75 -0.88 -20.00
C LEU A 544 4.19 -2.27 -20.27
N ALA A 545 2.89 -2.42 -20.44
CA ALA A 545 2.26 -3.70 -20.79
C ALA A 545 2.76 -4.22 -22.14
N ASP A 546 2.92 -3.33 -23.14
CA ASP A 546 3.51 -3.68 -24.43
C ASP A 546 4.95 -4.19 -24.29
N LEU A 547 5.75 -3.56 -23.42
CA LEU A 547 7.12 -4.02 -23.14
C LEU A 547 7.12 -5.41 -22.50
N VAL A 548 6.26 -5.64 -21.50
CA VAL A 548 6.13 -6.95 -20.84
C VAL A 548 5.68 -8.00 -21.85
N ALA A 549 4.71 -7.70 -22.72
CA ALA A 549 4.25 -8.61 -23.76
C ALA A 549 5.36 -8.96 -24.78
N GLN A 550 6.18 -7.99 -25.18
CA GLN A 550 7.34 -8.21 -26.05
C GLN A 550 8.39 -9.12 -25.37
N ALA A 551 8.66 -8.87 -24.08
CA ALA A 551 9.54 -9.73 -23.28
C ALA A 551 8.97 -11.16 -23.18
N GLY A 552 7.68 -11.30 -22.95
CA GLY A 552 6.98 -12.60 -22.92
C GLY A 552 7.14 -13.38 -24.22
N ALA A 553 6.98 -12.72 -25.37
CA ALA A 553 7.19 -13.35 -26.67
C ALA A 553 8.64 -13.86 -26.86
N ALA A 554 9.63 -13.22 -26.22
CA ALA A 554 11.03 -13.63 -26.30
C ALA A 554 11.38 -14.79 -25.36
N VAL A 555 10.77 -14.88 -24.16
CA VAL A 555 11.17 -15.86 -23.13
C VAL A 555 10.17 -17.00 -22.90
N ALA A 556 8.90 -16.77 -23.17
CA ALA A 556 7.79 -17.72 -22.96
C ALA A 556 6.84 -17.75 -24.17
N PRO A 557 7.32 -18.14 -25.37
CA PRO A 557 6.54 -18.05 -26.62
C PRO A 557 5.34 -19.01 -26.66
N ASP A 558 5.24 -19.94 -25.73
CA ASP A 558 4.12 -20.87 -25.55
C ASP A 558 3.01 -20.31 -24.64
N PHE A 559 3.23 -19.14 -24.04
CA PHE A 559 2.22 -18.46 -23.22
C PHE A 559 1.27 -17.63 -24.09
N THR A 560 0.00 -17.63 -23.71
CA THR A 560 -0.93 -16.59 -24.15
C THR A 560 -0.74 -15.37 -23.23
N VAL A 561 -0.28 -14.27 -23.78
CA VAL A 561 -0.20 -13.01 -23.05
C VAL A 561 -1.52 -12.27 -23.23
N GLN A 562 -2.18 -11.97 -22.13
CA GLN A 562 -3.42 -11.21 -22.11
C GLN A 562 -3.16 -9.83 -21.51
N GLN A 563 -3.19 -8.80 -22.35
CA GLN A 563 -3.11 -7.41 -21.90
C GLN A 563 -4.50 -6.90 -21.54
N LEU A 564 -4.67 -6.41 -20.33
CA LEU A 564 -5.90 -5.88 -19.78
C LEU A 564 -5.68 -4.40 -19.47
N THR A 565 -6.47 -3.54 -20.10
CA THR A 565 -6.23 -2.09 -20.12
C THR A 565 -7.49 -1.30 -19.81
N GLY A 566 -7.32 -0.04 -19.39
CA GLY A 566 -8.41 0.88 -19.12
C GLY A 566 -9.32 0.43 -17.98
N ALA A 567 -10.52 0.99 -17.91
CA ALA A 567 -11.48 0.70 -16.84
C ALA A 567 -12.13 -0.70 -16.94
N ALA A 568 -11.86 -1.44 -18.02
CA ALA A 568 -12.35 -2.81 -18.19
C ALA A 568 -11.41 -3.85 -17.58
N ASP A 569 -10.21 -3.46 -17.19
CA ASP A 569 -9.28 -4.33 -16.49
C ASP A 569 -9.86 -4.73 -15.12
N PRO A 570 -10.03 -6.04 -14.85
CA PRO A 570 -10.60 -6.52 -13.59
C PRO A 570 -9.73 -6.24 -12.36
N ALA A 571 -8.42 -6.01 -12.52
CA ALA A 571 -7.49 -5.75 -11.42
C ALA A 571 -7.29 -4.26 -11.09
N VAL A 572 -8.04 -3.35 -11.73
CA VAL A 572 -7.94 -1.91 -11.44
C VAL A 572 -8.11 -1.63 -9.94
N GLY A 573 -7.09 -1.07 -9.31
CA GLY A 573 -7.11 -0.70 -7.89
C GLY A 573 -7.02 -1.87 -6.91
N ARG A 574 -6.63 -3.07 -7.34
CA ARG A 574 -6.73 -4.30 -6.53
C ARG A 574 -5.40 -4.91 -6.11
N SER A 575 -4.29 -4.31 -6.48
CA SER A 575 -2.96 -4.70 -6.04
C SER A 575 -2.03 -3.48 -6.03
N ASP A 576 -0.81 -3.62 -5.57
CA ASP A 576 0.13 -2.55 -5.21
C ASP A 576 0.46 -1.55 -6.32
N HIS A 577 0.39 -1.97 -7.61
CA HIS A 577 0.57 -1.08 -8.76
C HIS A 577 -0.39 0.12 -8.73
N ALA A 578 -1.58 -0.05 -8.16
CA ALA A 578 -2.59 1.00 -8.03
C ALA A 578 -2.11 2.18 -7.18
N SER A 579 -1.29 1.92 -6.16
CA SER A 579 -0.72 2.95 -5.29
C SER A 579 0.15 3.95 -6.05
N PHE A 580 0.77 3.51 -7.14
CA PHE A 580 1.57 4.35 -8.03
C PHE A 580 0.71 5.08 -9.07
N HIS A 581 -0.33 4.42 -9.61
CA HIS A 581 -1.31 5.07 -10.47
C HIS A 581 -1.95 6.28 -9.81
N GLU A 582 -2.35 6.16 -8.54
CA GLU A 582 -2.96 7.26 -7.77
C GLU A 582 -2.09 8.51 -7.73
N ARG A 583 -0.77 8.36 -7.79
CA ARG A 583 0.21 9.45 -7.73
C ARG A 583 0.80 9.83 -9.08
N GLY A 584 0.28 9.25 -10.15
CA GLY A 584 0.59 9.65 -11.52
C GLY A 584 1.68 8.83 -12.22
N TRP A 585 2.25 7.81 -11.60
CA TRP A 585 3.25 6.97 -12.26
C TRP A 585 2.64 5.85 -13.10
N ALA A 586 3.33 5.49 -14.17
CA ALA A 586 3.01 4.33 -14.97
C ALA A 586 3.37 3.04 -14.19
N ALA A 587 2.43 2.11 -14.14
CA ALA A 587 2.61 0.84 -13.44
C ALA A 587 1.82 -0.28 -14.12
N VAL A 588 2.30 -1.51 -14.00
CA VAL A 588 1.58 -2.73 -14.38
C VAL A 588 1.70 -3.78 -13.29
N ALA A 589 0.65 -4.59 -13.12
CA ALA A 589 0.74 -5.85 -12.39
C ALA A 589 0.71 -7.01 -13.38
N VAL A 590 1.53 -8.03 -13.12
CA VAL A 590 1.58 -9.27 -13.90
C VAL A 590 1.18 -10.41 -13.00
N SER A 591 0.18 -11.16 -13.44
CA SER A 591 -0.38 -12.28 -12.67
C SER A 591 -0.61 -13.53 -13.54
N GLU A 592 -0.95 -14.60 -12.89
CA GLU A 592 -1.53 -15.78 -13.50
C GLU A 592 -2.95 -15.48 -14.05
N ASN A 593 -3.59 -16.46 -14.69
CA ASN A 593 -4.97 -16.30 -15.19
C ASN A 593 -5.97 -16.41 -14.01
N PHE A 594 -6.14 -15.33 -13.28
CA PHE A 594 -6.90 -15.28 -12.05
C PHE A 594 -8.02 -14.22 -12.05
N PHE A 595 -7.74 -13.01 -12.53
CA PHE A 595 -8.68 -11.89 -12.46
C PHE A 595 -9.69 -11.85 -13.61
N ASP A 596 -9.41 -12.47 -14.78
CA ASP A 596 -10.31 -12.43 -15.93
C ASP A 596 -11.42 -13.49 -15.84
N ASP A 597 -12.63 -13.06 -15.48
CA ASP A 597 -13.83 -13.91 -15.39
C ASP A 597 -14.41 -14.32 -16.74
N THR A 598 -13.94 -13.74 -17.84
CA THR A 598 -14.49 -14.03 -19.19
C THR A 598 -14.08 -15.39 -19.71
N ARG A 599 -13.13 -16.03 -19.05
CA ARG A 599 -12.59 -17.37 -19.35
C ARG A 599 -12.60 -18.24 -18.09
N PRO A 600 -12.63 -19.57 -18.23
CA PRO A 600 -12.39 -20.43 -17.08
C PRO A 600 -11.03 -20.07 -16.47
N ALA A 601 -11.02 -19.57 -15.26
CA ALA A 601 -9.78 -19.31 -14.53
C ALA A 601 -8.96 -20.59 -14.44
N THR A 602 -7.66 -20.50 -14.73
CA THR A 602 -6.70 -21.60 -14.62
C THR A 602 -5.70 -21.40 -13.50
N GLY A 603 -5.79 -20.29 -12.78
CA GLY A 603 -4.99 -19.95 -11.63
C GLY A 603 -5.32 -20.76 -10.37
N THR A 604 -4.72 -20.40 -9.26
CA THR A 604 -4.87 -21.10 -7.97
C THR A 604 -6.31 -21.17 -7.47
N ARG A 605 -6.62 -22.19 -6.66
CA ARG A 605 -7.84 -22.30 -5.85
C ARG A 605 -7.59 -22.00 -4.38
N GLN A 606 -6.36 -21.69 -4.03
CA GLN A 606 -5.92 -21.52 -2.64
C GLN A 606 -5.78 -20.06 -2.22
N TYR A 607 -6.31 -19.13 -3.03
CA TYR A 607 -6.31 -17.69 -2.72
C TYR A 607 -6.78 -17.45 -1.29
N HIS A 608 -5.95 -16.75 -0.50
CA HIS A 608 -6.18 -16.41 0.91
C HIS A 608 -6.48 -17.62 1.82
N ARG A 609 -5.90 -18.78 1.53
CA ARG A 609 -6.17 -20.02 2.28
C ARG A 609 -4.91 -20.65 2.88
N PRO A 610 -5.04 -21.36 4.02
CA PRO A 610 -3.92 -22.13 4.57
C PRO A 610 -3.36 -23.21 3.64
N GLY A 611 -4.10 -23.56 2.60
CA GLY A 611 -3.69 -24.52 1.57
C GLY A 611 -2.77 -23.93 0.50
N ASP A 612 -2.54 -22.63 0.48
CA ASP A 612 -1.58 -22.00 -0.42
C ASP A 612 -0.14 -22.33 0.00
N THR A 613 0.29 -23.49 -0.38
CA THR A 613 1.60 -24.06 -0.03
C THR A 613 2.36 -24.48 -1.30
N LEU A 614 3.68 -24.53 -1.20
CA LEU A 614 4.53 -25.04 -2.29
C LEU A 614 4.21 -26.47 -2.76
N LEU A 615 3.47 -27.21 -1.96
CA LEU A 615 3.06 -28.59 -2.27
C LEU A 615 1.62 -28.66 -2.83
N ASP A 616 0.93 -27.53 -2.94
CA ASP A 616 -0.39 -27.50 -3.59
C ASP A 616 -0.27 -27.95 -5.05
N ILE A 617 -1.28 -28.70 -5.53
CA ILE A 617 -1.30 -29.25 -6.88
C ILE A 617 -1.44 -28.16 -7.96
N ASP A 618 -1.95 -27.00 -7.58
CA ASP A 618 -2.13 -25.87 -8.48
C ASP A 618 -0.85 -25.01 -8.58
N HIS A 619 0.14 -25.19 -7.67
CA HIS A 619 1.39 -24.44 -7.67
C HIS A 619 2.38 -25.02 -8.71
N ASP A 620 2.61 -24.31 -9.82
CA ASP A 620 3.52 -24.69 -10.91
C ASP A 620 4.75 -23.75 -10.98
N THR A 621 5.88 -24.25 -10.50
CA THR A 621 7.14 -23.47 -10.46
C THR A 621 7.72 -23.20 -11.86
N ASP A 622 7.47 -24.04 -12.86
CA ASP A 622 7.90 -23.82 -14.25
C ASP A 622 7.08 -22.70 -14.89
N TYR A 623 5.80 -22.61 -14.56
CA TYR A 623 4.92 -21.53 -14.95
C TYR A 623 5.41 -20.23 -14.30
N ALA A 624 5.61 -20.21 -12.98
CA ALA A 624 6.13 -19.06 -12.23
C ALA A 624 7.46 -18.54 -12.80
N ALA A 625 8.40 -19.44 -13.09
CA ALA A 625 9.69 -19.04 -13.67
C ALA A 625 9.55 -18.40 -15.06
N SER A 626 8.55 -18.79 -15.84
CA SER A 626 8.29 -18.19 -17.16
C SER A 626 7.72 -16.78 -17.05
N VAL A 627 6.80 -16.55 -16.11
CA VAL A 627 6.27 -15.21 -15.81
C VAL A 627 7.38 -14.32 -15.22
N ALA A 628 8.14 -14.82 -14.23
CA ALA A 628 9.26 -14.11 -13.62
C ALA A 628 10.32 -13.68 -14.64
N ARG A 629 10.68 -14.55 -15.58
CA ARG A 629 11.60 -14.22 -16.68
C ARG A 629 11.06 -13.11 -17.56
N THR A 630 9.78 -13.12 -17.85
CA THR A 630 9.12 -12.11 -18.67
C THR A 630 9.25 -10.73 -18.02
N VAL A 631 8.90 -10.61 -16.75
CA VAL A 631 9.00 -9.35 -16.01
C VAL A 631 10.46 -8.92 -15.83
N ALA A 632 11.38 -9.86 -15.52
CA ALA A 632 12.80 -9.58 -15.39
C ALA A 632 13.39 -9.01 -16.69
N VAL A 633 13.10 -9.62 -17.84
CA VAL A 633 13.56 -9.12 -19.15
C VAL A 633 12.98 -7.75 -19.45
N ALA A 634 11.69 -7.52 -19.17
CA ALA A 634 11.06 -6.21 -19.37
C ALA A 634 11.73 -5.13 -18.50
N ALA A 635 11.93 -5.41 -17.20
CA ALA A 635 12.56 -4.48 -16.26
C ALA A 635 14.01 -4.15 -16.65
N LEU A 636 14.81 -5.15 -16.99
CA LEU A 636 16.20 -4.96 -17.38
C LEU A 636 16.31 -4.24 -18.74
N THR A 637 15.40 -4.49 -19.67
CA THR A 637 15.31 -3.76 -20.94
C THR A 637 14.95 -2.28 -20.70
N LEU A 638 13.98 -2.02 -19.81
CA LEU A 638 13.62 -0.66 -19.40
C LEU A 638 14.80 0.03 -18.70
N ALA A 639 15.60 -0.71 -17.95
CA ALA A 639 16.82 -0.21 -17.32
C ALA A 639 18.00 -0.01 -18.30
N GLY A 640 17.87 -0.41 -19.56
CA GLY A 640 18.90 -0.22 -20.60
C GLY A 640 19.92 -1.34 -20.71
N LEU A 641 19.58 -2.58 -20.34
CA LEU A 641 20.39 -3.79 -20.46
C LEU A 641 19.97 -4.68 -21.62
#